data_a3c20104bb31b1837cb837f5fadcf902
#
_entry.id   a3c20104bb31b1837cb837f5fadcf902
#
_cell.length_a   1.000
_cell.length_b   1.000
_cell.length_c   1.000
_cell.angle_alpha   90.00
_cell.angle_beta   90.00
_cell.angle_gamma   90.00
#
_symmetry.space_group_name_H-M   'P 1'
#
loop_
_entity.id
_entity.type
_entity.pdbx_description
1 polymer ?
#
loop_
_entity_poly.entity_id
_entity_poly.type
_entity_poly.pdbx_seq_one_letter_code
_entity_poly.pdbx_strand_id
1 'polypeptide(L)'
;MKYLYLTAAAMAVSINTHALQGKIVDSKGNPVTNATIQVVGSSETFAVNKLGEFSIDETQAYEIHIVAPGFSHKVIRIGDTLNTESMQISLTRSVIEQVDVIGLPIHASVIESAQPISVLSGNELRNRQAATLGDSLEGEVGVHTNFHGNVASTPIIRGLSGPRVQITQNSMDVSDVSRVGPDHAVASEVSTAEQVEILRGPATLFFGSGAIGGVVNVVDTRVPKDSTTYGEWFISHETVNKQKLGAVNINTGLDAIALHFDGFWRESRDYQVPVIPETNTDGQSDSQQTAHSHNYFVSNSSEESHGFTLGSSYLLDNGYVGASYGKLYRQYGIPGHSHGGDQHNANEVSVFAELDQDRFQVISEIDLNSKWLTGVNSRLGYTNYSHAEIEAGFTGTIFTNKTLEAKVDLMHQPIQEWKGGWVFHYKHSDVSAMGQEAFTPPSNTASYALAAVEEKHIGNVLLQLGIRVEHVSLKAENVLLPELNLHSHSEQNNTHSEEHEDTLAIIQVFETDQSFSPVSISAGAVWDFTSGYNLAISLAHAERAPHASELLSFGPHIGTGSYEIGALFELNNTSSEPQFDINRSTIQLETSNNIDLTFRKYEGEVGVILNAFYNQVDNYYYQTTTGLYAQSGHNHAHGDDEAHDVHEDELPVYLFASADAQLYGFEAQSMWQVTPRLKTTLFSDYVQAKLREDSTYLPRTPPLRYGAKLDYQYGRITANISWSHFNDQTHVAPLETKTRGYDWLDASASWSLPIKTAEVALFIKAENITDTEARVHTSYLKNIAPKPGKNFSIGLRGNF
;
A
#
# COMPACT_ATOMS: atom_id res chain seq x y z
N MET A 1 73.41 -42.45 31.46
CA MET A 1 72.23 -41.70 31.41
C MET A 1 72.11 -41.05 30.06
N LYS A 2 71.28 -41.56 29.17
CA LYS A 2 71.09 -41.07 27.83
C LYS A 2 69.72 -40.45 27.78
N TYR A 3 69.59 -39.19 27.48
CA TYR A 3 68.29 -38.51 27.23
C TYR A 3 67.91 -38.74 25.79
N LEU A 4 66.69 -39.32 25.62
CA LEU A 4 66.10 -39.54 24.33
C LEU A 4 65.14 -38.29 24.10
N TYR A 5 65.51 -37.49 23.09
CA TYR A 5 64.53 -36.41 22.62
C TYR A 5 63.60 -36.98 21.57
N LEU A 6 62.33 -37.10 21.88
CA LEU A 6 61.27 -37.38 20.91
C LEU A 6 60.86 -36.04 20.27
N THR A 7 61.24 -35.81 19.02
CA THR A 7 60.71 -34.76 18.19
C THR A 7 59.39 -35.19 17.60
N ALA A 8 58.29 -34.63 18.11
CA ALA A 8 56.97 -34.76 17.48
C ALA A 8 56.92 -33.81 16.28
N ALA A 9 56.89 -34.35 15.07
CA ALA A 9 56.60 -33.62 13.84
C ALA A 9 55.05 -33.39 13.80
N ALA A 10 54.61 -32.18 14.08
CA ALA A 10 53.23 -31.77 13.80
C ALA A 10 53.09 -31.61 12.28
N MET A 11 52.40 -32.54 11.62
CA MET A 11 51.90 -32.34 10.28
C MET A 11 50.76 -31.30 10.38
N ALA A 12 51.05 -30.06 9.99
CA ALA A 12 50.03 -29.09 9.70
C ALA A 12 49.35 -29.55 8.41
N VAL A 13 48.16 -30.14 8.54
CA VAL A 13 47.25 -30.31 7.41
C VAL A 13 46.71 -28.92 7.12
N SER A 14 47.29 -28.27 6.10
CA SER A 14 46.70 -27.07 5.52
C SER A 14 45.34 -27.49 4.88
N ILE A 15 44.24 -27.20 5.55
CA ILE A 15 42.93 -27.21 4.93
C ILE A 15 42.99 -26.05 3.94
N ASN A 16 43.13 -26.35 2.66
CA ASN A 16 42.93 -25.37 1.61
C ASN A 16 41.43 -25.05 1.62
N THR A 17 41.05 -23.99 2.30
CA THR A 17 39.74 -23.36 2.08
C THR A 17 39.79 -22.76 0.68
N HIS A 18 39.04 -23.34 -0.25
CA HIS A 18 38.90 -22.79 -1.59
C HIS A 18 37.92 -21.62 -1.51
N ALA A 19 38.43 -20.40 -1.46
CA ALA A 19 37.63 -19.18 -1.60
C ALA A 19 37.12 -19.07 -3.04
N LEU A 20 35.85 -18.81 -3.23
CA LEU A 20 35.30 -18.43 -4.53
C LEU A 20 35.81 -17.03 -4.87
N GLN A 21 36.60 -16.90 -5.91
CA GLN A 21 37.17 -15.64 -6.35
C GLN A 21 36.70 -15.29 -7.76
N GLY A 22 36.47 -14.02 -7.99
CA GLY A 22 36.05 -13.57 -9.30
C GLY A 22 36.13 -12.06 -9.50
N LYS A 23 35.80 -11.64 -10.71
CA LYS A 23 35.79 -10.24 -11.12
C LYS A 23 34.51 -9.94 -11.83
N ILE A 24 33.85 -8.86 -11.43
CA ILE A 24 32.61 -8.34 -12.05
C ILE A 24 32.96 -7.20 -13.01
N VAL A 25 32.56 -7.33 -14.26
CA VAL A 25 32.82 -6.36 -15.33
C VAL A 25 31.53 -6.03 -16.09
N ASP A 26 31.53 -4.89 -16.75
CA ASP A 26 30.47 -4.56 -17.72
C ASP A 26 30.69 -5.29 -19.06
N SER A 27 29.76 -5.15 -20.00
CA SER A 27 29.85 -5.74 -21.36
C SER A 27 31.05 -5.24 -22.17
N LYS A 28 31.74 -4.18 -21.73
CA LYS A 28 32.95 -3.61 -22.34
C LYS A 28 34.24 -4.04 -21.61
N GLY A 29 34.11 -4.85 -20.54
CA GLY A 29 35.22 -5.30 -19.74
C GLY A 29 35.71 -4.31 -18.65
N ASN A 30 34.96 -3.20 -18.43
CA ASN A 30 35.29 -2.28 -17.33
C ASN A 30 34.79 -2.87 -15.99
N PRO A 31 35.53 -2.65 -14.88
CA PRO A 31 35.10 -3.15 -13.58
C PRO A 31 33.82 -2.47 -13.12
N VAL A 32 32.88 -3.27 -12.61
CA VAL A 32 31.67 -2.79 -11.93
C VAL A 32 31.99 -2.72 -10.44
N THR A 33 32.19 -1.52 -9.93
CA THR A 33 32.76 -1.30 -8.57
C THR A 33 31.71 -1.11 -7.48
N ASN A 34 30.45 -1.07 -7.86
CA ASN A 34 29.27 -0.91 -6.98
C ASN A 34 28.40 -2.18 -6.96
N ALA A 35 28.97 -3.32 -7.32
CA ALA A 35 28.25 -4.59 -7.26
C ALA A 35 28.28 -5.16 -5.84
N THR A 36 27.18 -5.79 -5.46
CA THR A 36 27.00 -6.56 -4.23
C THR A 36 26.72 -8.01 -4.61
N ILE A 37 27.28 -8.95 -3.88
CA ILE A 37 27.11 -10.38 -4.08
C ILE A 37 26.45 -10.96 -2.84
N GLN A 38 25.35 -11.65 -3.01
CA GLN A 38 24.65 -12.38 -1.98
C GLN A 38 24.76 -13.88 -2.25
N VAL A 39 25.09 -14.65 -1.24
CA VAL A 39 25.07 -16.12 -1.32
C VAL A 39 23.68 -16.61 -0.96
N VAL A 40 23.08 -17.42 -1.82
CA VAL A 40 21.73 -17.95 -1.57
C VAL A 40 21.72 -18.88 -0.37
N GLY A 41 20.86 -18.58 0.60
CA GLY A 41 20.80 -19.30 1.86
C GLY A 41 21.67 -18.71 2.98
N SER A 42 22.29 -17.55 2.74
CA SER A 42 23.01 -16.75 3.73
C SER A 42 22.48 -15.33 3.73
N SER A 43 22.46 -14.69 4.89
CA SER A 43 22.15 -13.25 5.02
C SER A 43 23.37 -12.37 4.71
N GLU A 44 24.53 -12.95 4.49
CA GLU A 44 25.77 -12.21 4.24
C GLU A 44 25.82 -11.64 2.81
N THR A 45 26.23 -10.38 2.71
CA THR A 45 26.46 -9.69 1.44
C THR A 45 27.93 -9.30 1.33
N PHE A 46 28.50 -9.51 0.15
CA PHE A 46 29.90 -9.22 -0.15
C PHE A 46 30.00 -8.10 -1.18
N ALA A 47 30.71 -7.04 -0.86
CA ALA A 47 30.99 -5.95 -1.80
C ALA A 47 32.24 -6.24 -2.61
N VAL A 48 32.26 -5.79 -3.86
CA VAL A 48 33.49 -5.86 -4.70
C VAL A 48 34.46 -4.74 -4.36
N ASN A 49 35.75 -4.95 -4.66
CA ASN A 49 36.77 -3.91 -4.54
C ASN A 49 36.76 -2.93 -5.72
N LYS A 50 37.62 -1.92 -5.71
CA LYS A 50 37.75 -0.90 -6.78
C LYS A 50 38.14 -1.45 -8.16
N LEU A 51 38.54 -2.71 -8.24
CA LEU A 51 38.87 -3.42 -9.49
C LEU A 51 37.72 -4.34 -9.93
N GLY A 52 36.59 -4.35 -9.20
CA GLY A 52 35.46 -5.24 -9.43
C GLY A 52 35.71 -6.67 -8.95
N GLU A 53 36.74 -6.91 -8.11
CA GLU A 53 37.13 -8.25 -7.65
C GLU A 53 36.45 -8.56 -6.32
N PHE A 54 36.10 -9.83 -6.14
CA PHE A 54 35.52 -10.36 -4.91
C PHE A 54 36.19 -11.67 -4.49
N SER A 55 36.09 -11.98 -3.21
CA SER A 55 36.52 -13.25 -2.62
C SER A 55 35.51 -13.64 -1.55
N ILE A 56 34.93 -14.84 -1.66
CA ILE A 56 33.95 -15.38 -0.73
C ILE A 56 34.52 -16.65 -0.14
N ASP A 57 34.75 -16.68 1.16
CA ASP A 57 35.41 -17.81 1.87
C ASP A 57 34.46 -19.00 2.10
N GLU A 58 33.26 -18.99 1.56
CA GLU A 58 32.28 -20.06 1.71
C GLU A 58 32.50 -21.22 0.75
N THR A 59 32.84 -22.37 1.31
CA THR A 59 33.03 -23.61 0.58
C THR A 59 31.74 -24.32 0.14
N GLN A 60 30.56 -23.76 0.40
CA GLN A 60 29.26 -24.36 0.15
C GLN A 60 28.28 -23.46 -0.62
N ALA A 61 28.75 -22.40 -1.28
CA ALA A 61 27.87 -21.57 -2.09
C ALA A 61 27.47 -22.32 -3.36
N TYR A 62 26.22 -22.76 -3.43
CA TYR A 62 25.64 -23.37 -4.63
C TYR A 62 25.13 -22.36 -5.66
N GLU A 63 24.81 -21.15 -5.22
CA GLU A 63 24.28 -20.10 -6.06
C GLU A 63 24.61 -18.73 -5.45
N ILE A 64 25.05 -17.79 -6.31
CA ILE A 64 25.30 -16.40 -5.93
C ILE A 64 24.43 -15.46 -6.77
N HIS A 65 23.87 -14.45 -6.12
CA HIS A 65 23.14 -13.36 -6.73
C HIS A 65 24.04 -12.13 -6.77
N ILE A 66 24.11 -11.49 -7.93
CA ILE A 66 24.93 -10.32 -8.15
C ILE A 66 24.04 -9.17 -8.57
N VAL A 67 24.01 -8.12 -7.76
CA VAL A 67 23.22 -6.91 -7.98
C VAL A 67 24.17 -5.73 -8.11
N ALA A 68 23.92 -4.87 -9.09
CA ALA A 68 24.62 -3.61 -9.24
C ALA A 68 23.67 -2.55 -9.82
N PRO A 69 23.60 -1.34 -9.24
CA PRO A 69 22.78 -0.26 -9.78
C PRO A 69 23.07 0.03 -11.25
N GLY A 70 22.01 0.03 -12.09
CA GLY A 70 22.12 0.24 -13.54
C GLY A 70 22.54 -0.98 -14.37
N PHE A 71 22.59 -2.16 -13.74
CA PHE A 71 22.88 -3.43 -14.40
C PHE A 71 21.79 -4.46 -14.12
N SER A 72 21.64 -5.45 -15.00
CA SER A 72 20.75 -6.57 -14.77
C SER A 72 21.29 -7.48 -13.67
N HIS A 73 20.42 -7.90 -12.78
CA HIS A 73 20.69 -8.92 -11.77
C HIS A 73 21.19 -10.19 -12.47
N LYS A 74 22.18 -10.85 -11.89
CA LYS A 74 22.74 -12.07 -12.43
C LYS A 74 22.86 -13.13 -11.37
N VAL A 75 22.18 -14.24 -11.61
CA VAL A 75 22.29 -15.45 -10.79
C VAL A 75 23.31 -16.38 -11.40
N ILE A 76 24.23 -16.86 -10.60
CA ILE A 76 25.26 -17.82 -11.02
C ILE A 76 25.18 -19.04 -10.12
N ARG A 77 24.95 -20.20 -10.73
CA ARG A 77 25.03 -21.47 -10.05
C ARG A 77 26.47 -22.00 -10.11
N ILE A 78 26.98 -22.30 -8.94
CA ILE A 78 28.32 -22.85 -8.78
C ILE A 78 28.15 -24.36 -8.82
N GLY A 79 28.30 -24.96 -10.01
CA GLY A 79 28.23 -26.41 -10.17
C GLY A 79 29.48 -27.12 -9.66
N ASP A 80 29.50 -28.47 -9.66
CA ASP A 80 30.56 -29.36 -9.17
C ASP A 80 31.92 -29.21 -9.90
N THR A 81 32.04 -28.30 -10.86
CA THR A 81 33.29 -27.95 -11.54
C THR A 81 33.86 -26.66 -10.96
N LEU A 82 34.34 -26.74 -9.74
CA LEU A 82 35.20 -25.72 -9.15
C LEU A 82 36.59 -25.77 -9.85
N ASN A 83 36.67 -25.11 -11.00
CA ASN A 83 37.95 -24.58 -11.44
C ASN A 83 38.21 -23.33 -10.62
N THR A 84 39.11 -23.42 -9.68
CA THR A 84 39.56 -22.36 -8.76
C THR A 84 40.31 -21.21 -9.47
N GLU A 85 40.21 -21.10 -10.78
CA GLU A 85 40.68 -19.95 -11.54
C GLU A 85 39.63 -18.86 -11.50
N SER A 86 40.05 -17.63 -11.21
CA SER A 86 39.28 -16.40 -11.11
C SER A 86 38.17 -16.30 -12.17
N MET A 87 36.93 -16.37 -11.71
CA MET A 87 35.73 -16.27 -12.54
C MET A 87 35.53 -14.83 -13.01
N GLN A 88 35.38 -14.60 -14.32
CA GLN A 88 34.99 -13.29 -14.83
C GLN A 88 33.50 -13.27 -15.11
N ILE A 89 32.77 -12.39 -14.42
CA ILE A 89 31.32 -12.24 -14.54
C ILE A 89 31.01 -10.92 -15.27
N SER A 90 30.35 -11.03 -16.41
CA SER A 90 29.92 -9.84 -17.15
C SER A 90 28.47 -9.52 -16.80
N LEU A 91 28.23 -8.27 -16.36
CA LEU A 91 26.90 -7.71 -16.17
C LEU A 91 26.50 -6.89 -17.40
N THR A 92 25.24 -7.01 -17.80
CA THR A 92 24.64 -6.21 -18.87
C THR A 92 23.91 -5.02 -18.25
N ARG A 93 24.01 -3.85 -18.89
CA ARG A 93 23.26 -2.68 -18.41
C ARG A 93 21.76 -2.92 -18.45
N SER A 94 21.05 -2.42 -17.46
CA SER A 94 19.60 -2.41 -17.41
C SER A 94 19.09 -1.01 -17.06
N VAL A 95 18.06 -0.56 -17.76
CA VAL A 95 17.34 0.68 -17.44
C VAL A 95 16.15 0.43 -16.51
N ILE A 96 15.80 -0.84 -16.29
CA ILE A 96 14.84 -1.25 -15.29
C ILE A 96 15.59 -1.36 -13.98
N GLU A 97 15.20 -0.59 -13.00
CA GLU A 97 15.78 -0.66 -11.66
C GLU A 97 15.44 -2.02 -11.04
N GLN A 98 16.46 -2.66 -10.50
CA GLN A 98 16.33 -3.97 -9.86
C GLN A 98 16.53 -3.78 -8.38
N VAL A 99 15.43 -3.79 -7.66
CA VAL A 99 15.40 -3.74 -6.21
C VAL A 99 14.83 -5.05 -5.71
N ASP A 100 15.42 -5.58 -4.65
CA ASP A 100 14.97 -6.79 -4.02
C ASP A 100 13.68 -6.53 -3.21
N VAL A 101 12.77 -7.49 -3.26
CA VAL A 101 11.54 -7.48 -2.48
C VAL A 101 11.82 -8.09 -1.13
N ILE A 102 11.71 -7.28 -0.07
CA ILE A 102 12.01 -7.68 1.32
C ILE A 102 10.83 -8.39 1.97
N GLY A 103 9.60 -8.04 1.54
CA GLY A 103 8.37 -8.58 2.14
C GLY A 103 8.07 -10.04 1.86
N LEU A 104 8.81 -10.68 0.95
CA LEU A 104 8.62 -12.08 0.60
C LEU A 104 9.66 -12.96 1.31
N PRO A 105 9.29 -14.15 1.79
CA PRO A 105 10.23 -15.06 2.45
C PRO A 105 11.24 -15.70 1.51
N ILE A 106 10.94 -15.75 0.20
CA ILE A 106 11.84 -16.19 -0.84
C ILE A 106 12.37 -14.96 -1.55
N HIS A 107 13.68 -14.90 -1.77
CA HIS A 107 14.30 -13.81 -2.50
C HIS A 107 13.68 -13.68 -3.89
N ALA A 108 13.06 -12.57 -4.15
CA ALA A 108 12.46 -12.25 -5.44
C ALA A 108 12.91 -10.87 -5.91
N SER A 109 13.36 -10.79 -7.14
CA SER A 109 13.51 -9.52 -7.85
C SER A 109 12.27 -9.24 -8.70
N VAL A 110 12.06 -7.98 -9.05
CA VAL A 110 10.96 -7.56 -9.94
C VAL A 110 10.96 -8.34 -11.27
N ILE A 111 12.12 -8.82 -11.73
CA ILE A 111 12.27 -9.52 -13.01
C ILE A 111 12.00 -11.02 -12.86
N GLU A 112 12.32 -11.61 -11.72
CA GLU A 112 12.20 -13.05 -11.48
C GLU A 112 10.85 -13.44 -10.88
N SER A 113 10.02 -12.47 -10.49
CA SER A 113 8.68 -12.77 -10.02
C SER A 113 7.70 -13.00 -11.17
N ALA A 114 6.91 -14.08 -11.10
CA ALA A 114 5.79 -14.29 -12.00
C ALA A 114 4.66 -13.28 -11.75
N GLN A 115 4.47 -12.87 -10.49
CA GLN A 115 3.52 -11.82 -10.09
C GLN A 115 4.11 -10.44 -10.40
N PRO A 116 3.31 -9.48 -10.93
CA PRO A 116 3.77 -8.12 -11.14
C PRO A 116 4.05 -7.40 -9.82
N ILE A 117 5.28 -6.96 -9.65
CA ILE A 117 5.76 -6.24 -8.46
C ILE A 117 6.38 -4.92 -8.89
N SER A 118 6.17 -3.87 -8.12
CA SER A 118 6.93 -2.61 -8.19
C SER A 118 7.55 -2.32 -6.83
N VAL A 119 8.72 -1.72 -6.84
CA VAL A 119 9.41 -1.26 -5.62
C VAL A 119 9.81 0.19 -5.83
N LEU A 120 9.35 1.06 -4.94
CA LEU A 120 9.81 2.45 -4.87
C LEU A 120 10.85 2.55 -3.76
N SER A 121 12.03 3.05 -4.08
CA SER A 121 13.11 3.22 -3.12
C SER A 121 13.98 4.45 -3.45
N GLY A 122 14.90 4.81 -2.56
CA GLY A 122 15.91 5.82 -2.79
C GLY A 122 15.34 7.16 -3.27
N ASN A 123 15.94 7.74 -4.30
CA ASN A 123 15.55 9.04 -4.82
C ASN A 123 14.13 9.08 -5.41
N GLU A 124 13.65 7.97 -5.99
CA GLU A 124 12.31 7.91 -6.56
C GLU A 124 11.25 8.01 -5.46
N LEU A 125 11.39 7.25 -4.37
CA LEU A 125 10.50 7.34 -3.21
C LEU A 125 10.51 8.76 -2.62
N ARG A 126 11.69 9.36 -2.45
CA ARG A 126 11.84 10.72 -1.88
C ARG A 126 11.21 11.80 -2.76
N ASN A 127 11.28 11.66 -4.08
CA ASN A 127 10.69 12.61 -5.01
C ASN A 127 9.16 12.52 -5.08
N ARG A 128 8.59 11.33 -4.77
CA ARG A 128 7.14 11.09 -4.80
C ARG A 128 6.47 11.21 -3.44
N GLN A 129 7.25 11.42 -2.40
CA GLN A 129 6.73 11.56 -1.05
C GLN A 129 5.62 12.62 -0.98
N ALA A 130 4.46 12.24 -0.45
CA ALA A 130 3.29 13.07 -0.20
C ALA A 130 2.79 12.87 1.24
N ALA A 131 1.76 13.60 1.66
CA ALA A 131 1.19 13.51 3.00
C ALA A 131 0.54 12.14 3.25
N THR A 132 0.01 11.51 2.21
CA THR A 132 -0.67 10.22 2.32
C THR A 132 0.05 9.12 1.54
N LEU A 133 -0.18 7.87 1.94
CA LEU A 133 0.37 6.71 1.24
C LEU A 133 -0.22 6.60 -0.18
N GLY A 134 -1.52 6.81 -0.35
CA GLY A 134 -2.19 6.73 -1.64
C GLY A 134 -1.59 7.72 -2.65
N ASP A 135 -1.40 8.98 -2.26
CA ASP A 135 -0.87 10.02 -3.13
C ASP A 135 0.61 9.79 -3.46
N SER A 136 1.40 9.25 -2.52
CA SER A 136 2.79 8.87 -2.75
C SER A 136 2.96 7.79 -3.82
N LEU A 137 1.94 6.94 -4.01
CA LEU A 137 1.96 5.80 -4.93
C LEU A 137 1.22 6.04 -6.25
N GLU A 138 0.44 7.11 -6.39
CA GLU A 138 -0.36 7.40 -7.59
C GLU A 138 0.46 7.40 -8.89
N GLY A 139 1.73 7.75 -8.83
CA GLY A 139 2.63 7.71 -9.98
C GLY A 139 3.04 6.32 -10.48
N GLU A 140 2.64 5.23 -9.79
CA GLU A 140 2.92 3.85 -10.20
C GLU A 140 1.87 3.32 -11.16
N VAL A 141 2.34 2.54 -12.16
CA VAL A 141 1.46 1.92 -13.17
C VAL A 141 0.54 0.91 -12.50
N GLY A 142 -0.77 0.98 -12.77
CA GLY A 142 -1.79 0.12 -12.17
C GLY A 142 -2.16 0.49 -10.72
N VAL A 143 -1.63 1.60 -10.20
CA VAL A 143 -1.97 2.12 -8.88
C VAL A 143 -2.58 3.52 -9.01
N HIS A 144 -3.69 3.71 -8.33
CA HIS A 144 -4.42 4.97 -8.24
C HIS A 144 -4.67 5.30 -6.76
N THR A 145 -5.29 6.43 -6.49
CA THR A 145 -5.66 6.86 -5.14
C THR A 145 -7.16 7.11 -5.07
N ASN A 146 -7.77 6.89 -3.92
CA ASN A 146 -9.14 7.34 -3.66
C ASN A 146 -9.22 8.84 -3.33
N PHE A 147 -8.13 9.53 -3.30
CA PHE A 147 -7.95 10.95 -2.99
C PHE A 147 -9.03 11.52 -2.06
N HIS A 148 -8.80 11.52 -0.78
CA HIS A 148 -9.71 12.09 0.20
C HIS A 148 -9.12 13.38 0.78
N GLY A 149 -9.23 14.47 0.01
CA GLY A 149 -8.83 15.82 0.43
C GLY A 149 -7.37 16.00 0.82
N ASN A 150 -6.44 15.18 0.31
CA ASN A 150 -5.00 15.21 0.61
C ASN A 150 -4.66 14.84 2.08
N VAL A 151 -5.59 14.27 2.85
CA VAL A 151 -5.43 13.95 4.28
C VAL A 151 -5.62 12.47 4.60
N ALA A 152 -6.45 11.73 3.85
CA ALA A 152 -6.77 10.33 4.12
C ALA A 152 -6.74 9.43 2.88
N SER A 153 -5.92 9.76 1.86
CA SER A 153 -5.91 9.01 0.60
C SER A 153 -5.29 7.62 0.75
N THR A 154 -6.01 6.59 0.29
CA THR A 154 -5.56 5.19 0.27
C THR A 154 -5.26 4.71 -1.15
N PRO A 155 -4.34 3.74 -1.33
CA PRO A 155 -4.02 3.19 -2.64
C PRO A 155 -5.15 2.30 -3.19
N ILE A 156 -5.38 2.42 -4.50
CA ILE A 156 -6.26 1.55 -5.29
C ILE A 156 -5.39 0.77 -6.26
N ILE A 157 -5.46 -0.56 -6.24
CA ILE A 157 -4.70 -1.43 -7.13
C ILE A 157 -5.66 -2.08 -8.13
N ARG A 158 -5.50 -1.78 -9.43
CA ARG A 158 -6.33 -2.35 -10.50
C ARG A 158 -7.85 -2.21 -10.25
N GLY A 159 -8.27 -1.08 -9.67
CA GLY A 159 -9.66 -0.81 -9.33
C GLY A 159 -10.16 -1.46 -8.03
N LEU A 160 -9.32 -2.18 -7.31
CA LEU A 160 -9.64 -2.77 -6.01
C LEU A 160 -9.08 -1.92 -4.87
N SER A 161 -9.85 -1.74 -3.80
CA SER A 161 -9.53 -0.89 -2.65
C SER A 161 -10.10 -1.46 -1.34
N GLY A 162 -9.89 -0.75 -0.23
CA GLY A 162 -10.42 -1.08 1.08
C GLY A 162 -10.00 -2.48 1.55
N PRO A 163 -10.95 -3.35 1.97
CA PRO A 163 -10.62 -4.67 2.51
C PRO A 163 -9.89 -5.63 1.56
N ARG A 164 -9.77 -5.27 0.26
CA ARG A 164 -9.10 -6.09 -0.78
C ARG A 164 -7.64 -5.72 -1.01
N VAL A 165 -7.20 -4.55 -0.55
CA VAL A 165 -5.81 -4.12 -0.63
C VAL A 165 -5.21 -4.11 0.76
N GLN A 166 -4.26 -5.01 0.98
CA GLN A 166 -3.57 -5.12 2.26
C GLN A 166 -2.49 -4.04 2.36
N ILE A 167 -2.54 -3.22 3.41
CA ILE A 167 -1.46 -2.29 3.72
C ILE A 167 -0.68 -2.85 4.90
N THR A 168 0.63 -3.01 4.71
CA THR A 168 1.51 -3.60 5.71
C THR A 168 2.74 -2.73 5.96
N GLN A 169 3.34 -2.92 7.11
CA GLN A 169 4.62 -2.33 7.47
C GLN A 169 5.55 -3.43 7.96
N ASN A 170 6.67 -3.64 7.25
CA ASN A 170 7.58 -4.77 7.45
C ASN A 170 6.85 -6.13 7.41
N SER A 171 5.95 -6.29 6.43
CA SER A 171 5.12 -7.50 6.21
C SER A 171 4.11 -7.82 7.31
N MET A 172 3.79 -6.89 8.18
CA MET A 172 2.73 -6.98 9.20
C MET A 172 1.67 -5.92 8.95
N ASP A 173 0.41 -6.25 9.13
CA ASP A 173 -0.72 -5.36 8.93
C ASP A 173 -0.55 -4.05 9.73
N VAL A 174 -0.89 -2.89 9.13
CA VAL A 174 -0.88 -1.60 9.83
C VAL A 174 -1.94 -1.53 10.92
N SER A 175 -3.01 -2.33 10.80
CA SER A 175 -4.05 -2.54 11.82
C SER A 175 -4.74 -1.24 12.25
N ASP A 176 -5.03 -0.40 11.29
CA ASP A 176 -5.85 0.81 11.41
C ASP A 176 -7.31 0.54 11.01
N VAL A 177 -8.10 1.60 10.84
CA VAL A 177 -9.49 1.55 10.36
C VAL A 177 -9.65 2.13 8.95
N SER A 178 -8.56 2.34 8.20
CA SER A 178 -8.61 2.87 6.82
C SER A 178 -9.36 1.96 5.82
N ARG A 179 -9.65 0.73 6.21
CA ARG A 179 -10.47 -0.21 5.45
C ARG A 179 -11.96 -0.08 5.72
N VAL A 180 -12.33 0.64 6.78
CA VAL A 180 -13.74 0.85 7.17
C VAL A 180 -14.35 1.98 6.35
N GLY A 181 -13.61 3.08 6.17
CA GLY A 181 -14.05 4.24 5.41
C GLY A 181 -12.92 4.95 4.66
N PRO A 182 -13.21 5.68 3.58
CA PRO A 182 -12.22 6.39 2.78
C PRO A 182 -11.66 7.66 3.45
N ASP A 183 -12.33 8.18 4.44
CA ASP A 183 -12.01 9.35 5.27
C ASP A 183 -11.02 9.01 6.39
N HIS A 184 -10.77 7.73 6.64
CA HIS A 184 -9.82 7.26 7.64
C HIS A 184 -8.40 7.15 7.07
N ALA A 185 -7.49 7.96 7.58
CA ALA A 185 -6.09 7.96 7.16
C ALA A 185 -5.37 6.64 7.47
N VAL A 186 -4.51 6.21 6.55
CA VAL A 186 -3.62 5.07 6.79
C VAL A 186 -2.61 5.42 7.88
N ALA A 187 -2.48 4.55 8.88
CA ALA A 187 -1.53 4.73 9.99
C ALA A 187 -0.11 4.27 9.61
N SER A 188 0.42 4.86 8.55
CA SER A 188 1.79 4.60 8.07
C SER A 188 2.40 5.88 7.52
N GLU A 189 3.71 6.08 7.74
CA GLU A 189 4.44 7.26 7.29
C GLU A 189 5.51 6.87 6.27
N VAL A 190 5.53 7.58 5.12
CA VAL A 190 6.45 7.30 4.02
C VAL A 190 7.76 8.08 4.15
N SER A 191 7.78 9.19 4.92
CA SER A 191 8.96 10.05 5.03
C SER A 191 10.14 9.38 5.73
N THR A 192 9.90 8.36 6.54
CA THR A 192 10.93 7.57 7.23
C THR A 192 11.11 6.18 6.62
N ALA A 193 10.33 5.81 5.59
CA ALA A 193 10.42 4.52 4.92
C ALA A 193 11.69 4.40 4.06
N GLU A 194 12.26 3.21 3.96
CA GLU A 194 13.37 2.88 3.07
C GLU A 194 12.89 2.55 1.67
N GLN A 195 11.82 1.74 1.58
CA GLN A 195 11.15 1.39 0.32
C GLN A 195 9.66 1.12 0.52
N VAL A 196 8.92 1.18 -0.57
CA VAL A 196 7.51 0.75 -0.63
C VAL A 196 7.37 -0.27 -1.74
N GLU A 197 6.89 -1.45 -1.39
CA GLU A 197 6.67 -2.57 -2.30
C GLU A 197 5.20 -2.66 -2.65
N ILE A 198 4.89 -2.84 -3.92
CA ILE A 198 3.54 -2.97 -4.43
C ILE A 198 3.43 -4.28 -5.18
N LEU A 199 2.67 -5.22 -4.62
CA LEU A 199 2.36 -6.50 -5.23
C LEU A 199 0.96 -6.41 -5.83
N ARG A 200 0.83 -6.58 -7.14
CA ARG A 200 -0.45 -6.49 -7.85
C ARG A 200 -1.05 -7.86 -8.08
N GLY A 201 -2.37 -7.95 -7.97
CA GLY A 201 -3.07 -9.22 -7.99
C GLY A 201 -2.99 -9.97 -6.65
N PRO A 202 -3.53 -11.19 -6.56
CA PRO A 202 -3.61 -11.91 -5.30
C PRO A 202 -2.24 -12.23 -4.70
N ALA A 203 -1.93 -11.59 -3.58
CA ALA A 203 -0.72 -11.83 -2.78
C ALA A 203 -1.04 -12.54 -1.45
N THR A 204 -2.16 -13.25 -1.43
CA THR A 204 -2.73 -13.87 -0.23
C THR A 204 -1.83 -14.91 0.43
N LEU A 205 -0.95 -15.55 -0.34
CA LEU A 205 -0.05 -16.58 0.18
C LEU A 205 0.80 -16.10 1.35
N PHE A 206 1.34 -14.88 1.24
CA PHE A 206 2.25 -14.33 2.23
C PHE A 206 1.58 -13.38 3.22
N PHE A 207 0.57 -12.64 2.77
CA PHE A 207 0.00 -11.52 3.52
C PHE A 207 -1.40 -11.81 4.10
N GLY A 208 -2.03 -12.91 3.71
CA GLY A 208 -3.35 -13.30 4.18
C GLY A 208 -4.47 -13.04 3.19
N SER A 209 -5.65 -13.55 3.49
CA SER A 209 -6.83 -13.50 2.60
C SER A 209 -7.28 -12.08 2.25
N GLY A 210 -6.98 -11.08 3.08
CA GLY A 210 -7.24 -9.65 2.79
C GLY A 210 -6.42 -9.08 1.63
N ALA A 211 -5.41 -9.78 1.13
CA ALA A 211 -4.56 -9.34 0.01
C ALA A 211 -5.03 -9.85 -1.36
N ILE A 212 -6.34 -10.04 -1.55
CA ILE A 212 -6.92 -10.58 -2.78
C ILE A 212 -6.75 -9.64 -4.00
N GLY A 213 -6.72 -8.34 -3.76
CA GLY A 213 -6.47 -7.30 -4.79
C GLY A 213 -5.02 -6.92 -4.94
N GLY A 214 -4.24 -7.08 -3.89
CA GLY A 214 -2.82 -6.73 -3.85
C GLY A 214 -2.36 -6.29 -2.46
N VAL A 215 -1.09 -5.93 -2.39
CA VAL A 215 -0.42 -5.49 -1.15
C VAL A 215 0.38 -4.23 -1.41
N VAL A 216 0.36 -3.34 -0.44
CA VAL A 216 1.33 -2.25 -0.30
C VAL A 216 2.10 -2.50 1.00
N ASN A 217 3.40 -2.80 0.89
CA ASN A 217 4.26 -3.06 2.03
C ASN A 217 5.25 -1.90 2.20
N VAL A 218 5.09 -1.13 3.26
CA VAL A 218 6.04 -0.09 3.65
C VAL A 218 7.17 -0.74 4.44
N VAL A 219 8.39 -0.59 3.97
CA VAL A 219 9.58 -1.18 4.59
C VAL A 219 10.42 -0.08 5.20
N ASP A 220 10.79 -0.24 6.45
CA ASP A 220 11.69 0.64 7.18
C ASP A 220 12.71 -0.16 8.00
N THR A 221 13.67 0.52 8.56
CA THR A 221 14.78 -0.07 9.32
C THR A 221 14.59 0.00 10.83
N ARG A 222 13.34 0.08 11.31
CA ARG A 222 13.02 0.15 12.74
C ARG A 222 13.60 -0.96 13.59
N VAL A 223 13.89 -2.11 13.01
CA VAL A 223 14.67 -3.20 13.62
C VAL A 223 15.92 -3.37 12.76
N PRO A 224 17.06 -2.75 13.12
CA PRO A 224 18.24 -2.73 12.28
C PRO A 224 18.89 -4.12 12.19
N LYS A 225 19.41 -4.45 11.00
CA LYS A 225 20.00 -5.75 10.68
C LYS A 225 21.52 -5.80 10.90
N ASP A 226 22.16 -4.64 10.98
CA ASP A 226 23.60 -4.50 11.18
C ASP A 226 23.94 -3.27 12.06
N SER A 227 25.19 -3.14 12.45
CA SER A 227 25.69 -2.05 13.30
C SER A 227 26.26 -0.86 12.52
N THR A 228 26.06 -0.81 11.21
CA THR A 228 26.56 0.27 10.36
C THR A 228 25.90 1.60 10.75
N THR A 229 26.71 2.65 10.86
CA THR A 229 26.19 3.98 11.13
C THR A 229 25.85 4.69 9.83
N TYR A 230 24.58 5.01 9.65
CA TYR A 230 24.09 5.82 8.55
C TYR A 230 22.82 6.55 8.99
N GLY A 231 22.50 7.60 8.30
CA GLY A 231 21.28 8.34 8.58
C GLY A 231 20.88 9.27 7.46
N GLU A 232 19.61 9.64 7.48
CA GLU A 232 19.01 10.61 6.57
C GLU A 232 18.23 11.64 7.37
N TRP A 233 18.28 12.89 6.96
CA TRP A 233 17.40 13.94 7.44
C TRP A 233 16.83 14.72 6.27
N PHE A 234 15.63 15.25 6.47
CA PHE A 234 14.86 15.91 5.44
C PHE A 234 14.05 17.04 6.03
N ILE A 235 14.06 18.22 5.37
CA ILE A 235 13.20 19.34 5.69
C ILE A 235 12.63 19.95 4.41
N SER A 236 11.34 20.27 4.40
CA SER A 236 10.70 20.92 3.25
C SER A 236 9.62 21.90 3.64
N HIS A 237 9.30 22.77 2.69
CA HIS A 237 8.17 23.68 2.74
C HIS A 237 7.45 23.72 1.40
N GLU A 238 6.12 23.72 1.44
CA GLU A 238 5.22 23.75 0.27
C GLU A 238 4.36 25.00 0.28
N THR A 239 3.94 25.44 -0.91
CA THR A 239 3.19 26.69 -1.06
C THR A 239 1.68 26.50 -1.03
N VAL A 240 1.14 25.41 -1.61
CA VAL A 240 -0.29 25.22 -1.85
C VAL A 240 -1.10 25.13 -0.55
N ASN A 241 -0.55 24.48 0.47
CA ASN A 241 -1.13 24.33 1.81
C ASN A 241 -0.22 24.85 2.92
N LYS A 242 0.88 25.55 2.56
CA LYS A 242 1.92 26.03 3.49
C LYS A 242 2.52 24.94 4.36
N GLN A 243 2.55 23.71 3.87
CA GLN A 243 3.08 22.56 4.61
C GLN A 243 4.53 22.78 4.98
N LYS A 244 4.88 22.33 6.18
CA LYS A 244 6.25 22.17 6.66
C LYS A 244 6.40 20.71 7.08
N LEU A 245 7.49 20.11 6.66
CA LEU A 245 7.81 18.72 7.00
C LEU A 245 9.27 18.64 7.44
N GLY A 246 9.51 17.94 8.53
CA GLY A 246 10.83 17.53 8.98
C GLY A 246 10.82 16.04 9.29
N ALA A 247 11.82 15.31 8.80
CA ALA A 247 12.00 13.90 9.11
C ALA A 247 13.47 13.57 9.33
N VAL A 248 13.73 12.55 10.14
CA VAL A 248 15.06 12.03 10.44
C VAL A 248 14.99 10.53 10.61
N ASN A 249 16.02 9.83 10.12
CA ASN A 249 16.22 8.40 10.29
C ASN A 249 17.70 8.17 10.60
N ILE A 250 18.02 7.44 11.66
CA ILE A 250 19.37 7.16 12.11
C ILE A 250 19.48 5.71 12.51
N ASN A 251 20.45 5.02 11.90
CA ASN A 251 20.88 3.69 12.31
C ASN A 251 22.32 3.79 12.81
N THR A 252 22.64 3.07 13.87
CA THR A 252 24.00 2.99 14.41
C THR A 252 24.13 1.73 15.24
N GLY A 253 25.34 1.38 15.62
CA GLY A 253 25.53 0.22 16.49
C GLY A 253 26.94 0.16 17.07
N LEU A 254 27.11 -0.73 18.02
CA LEU A 254 28.38 -1.05 18.63
C LEU A 254 28.43 -2.56 18.89
N ASP A 255 29.42 -3.22 18.32
CA ASP A 255 29.62 -4.67 18.43
C ASP A 255 28.33 -5.43 18.01
N ALA A 256 27.76 -6.17 18.95
CA ALA A 256 26.58 -7.00 18.74
C ALA A 256 25.24 -6.27 18.95
N ILE A 257 25.23 -4.95 19.14
CA ILE A 257 24.00 -4.18 19.37
C ILE A 257 23.87 -3.14 18.26
N ALA A 258 22.75 -3.20 17.54
CA ALA A 258 22.32 -2.16 16.61
C ALA A 258 21.16 -1.37 17.18
N LEU A 259 21.10 -0.07 16.86
CA LEU A 259 20.12 0.89 17.35
C LEU A 259 19.52 1.65 16.18
N HIS A 260 18.23 1.92 16.27
CA HIS A 260 17.48 2.71 15.32
C HIS A 260 16.70 3.81 16.01
N PHE A 261 16.66 4.97 15.37
CA PHE A 261 15.76 6.06 15.68
C PHE A 261 15.26 6.70 14.39
N ASP A 262 13.96 6.83 14.26
CA ASP A 262 13.34 7.70 13.27
C ASP A 262 12.30 8.61 13.91
N GLY A 263 11.99 9.71 13.21
CA GLY A 263 10.92 10.59 13.63
C GLY A 263 10.60 11.60 12.54
N PHE A 264 9.36 12.09 12.57
CA PHE A 264 8.90 13.13 11.66
C PHE A 264 7.94 14.09 12.36
N TRP A 265 7.78 15.26 11.76
CA TRP A 265 6.78 16.26 12.11
C TRP A 265 6.30 16.94 10.85
N ARG A 266 4.98 17.10 10.71
CA ARG A 266 4.30 17.75 9.59
C ARG A 266 3.20 18.65 10.11
N GLU A 267 3.07 19.84 9.49
CA GLU A 267 1.99 20.80 9.72
C GLU A 267 1.59 21.38 8.37
N SER A 268 0.30 21.39 8.06
CA SER A 268 -0.26 22.02 6.86
C SER A 268 -1.54 22.78 7.17
N ARG A 269 -1.91 23.68 6.27
CA ARG A 269 -3.20 24.39 6.24
C ARG A 269 -4.06 23.84 5.14
N ASP A 270 -5.29 24.33 5.05
CA ASP A 270 -6.17 24.06 3.93
C ASP A 270 -5.48 24.36 2.60
N TYR A 271 -5.63 23.46 1.64
CA TYR A 271 -4.96 23.58 0.36
C TYR A 271 -5.75 24.42 -0.65
N GLN A 272 -5.00 25.14 -1.48
CA GLN A 272 -5.53 25.96 -2.56
C GLN A 272 -5.88 25.13 -3.77
N VAL A 273 -6.96 25.50 -4.45
CA VAL A 273 -7.42 24.91 -5.70
C VAL A 273 -7.64 25.98 -6.78
N PRO A 274 -7.56 25.63 -8.08
CA PRO A 274 -7.67 26.60 -9.17
C PRO A 274 -9.10 27.06 -9.44
N VAL A 275 -10.10 26.38 -8.91
CA VAL A 275 -11.53 26.58 -9.17
C VAL A 275 -12.31 26.57 -7.87
N ILE A 276 -13.57 26.98 -7.92
CA ILE A 276 -14.54 26.77 -6.81
C ILE A 276 -14.59 25.25 -6.52
N PRO A 277 -14.43 24.83 -5.26
CA PRO A 277 -14.38 23.40 -4.94
C PRO A 277 -15.63 22.64 -5.32
N GLU A 278 -16.81 23.17 -4.96
CA GLU A 278 -18.08 22.52 -5.23
C GLU A 278 -18.48 22.59 -6.71
N THR A 279 -19.19 21.57 -7.17
CA THR A 279 -19.80 21.53 -8.51
C THR A 279 -21.29 21.28 -8.36
N ASN A 280 -22.06 21.74 -9.37
CA ASN A 280 -23.47 21.37 -9.48
C ASN A 280 -23.62 19.86 -9.78
N THR A 281 -24.85 19.36 -9.76
CA THR A 281 -25.22 17.95 -10.03
C THR A 281 -24.75 17.43 -11.38
N ASP A 282 -24.40 18.32 -12.32
CA ASP A 282 -23.87 17.98 -13.65
C ASP A 282 -22.34 17.92 -13.68
N GLY A 283 -21.66 18.09 -12.54
CA GLY A 283 -20.18 18.07 -12.44
C GLY A 283 -19.52 19.29 -13.09
N GLN A 284 -20.25 20.40 -13.25
CA GLN A 284 -19.71 21.66 -13.75
C GLN A 284 -19.56 22.64 -12.60
N SER A 285 -18.40 23.23 -12.46
CA SER A 285 -18.22 24.34 -11.51
C SER A 285 -19.16 25.48 -11.87
N ASP A 286 -19.88 26.01 -10.88
CA ASP A 286 -20.83 27.12 -11.09
C ASP A 286 -20.05 28.41 -11.44
N SER A 287 -19.90 28.66 -12.73
CA SER A 287 -19.15 29.79 -13.26
C SER A 287 -19.88 31.14 -13.13
N GLN A 288 -21.06 31.19 -12.48
CA GLN A 288 -21.84 32.42 -12.33
C GLN A 288 -21.60 33.19 -11.03
N GLN A 289 -20.83 32.66 -10.07
CA GLN A 289 -20.39 33.46 -8.95
C GLN A 289 -19.24 34.37 -9.37
N THR A 290 -19.46 35.64 -9.29
CA THR A 290 -18.55 36.72 -9.72
C THR A 290 -17.13 36.54 -9.19
N ALA A 291 -16.19 36.38 -10.13
CA ALA A 291 -14.76 36.24 -9.92
C ALA A 291 -14.17 37.47 -9.19
N HIS A 292 -14.16 37.47 -7.87
CA HIS A 292 -13.50 38.51 -7.07
C HIS A 292 -12.36 38.04 -6.15
N SER A 293 -12.08 36.72 -6.08
CA SER A 293 -10.85 36.25 -5.46
C SER A 293 -10.26 35.09 -6.29
N HIS A 294 -8.95 35.18 -6.61
CA HIS A 294 -8.26 34.13 -7.36
C HIS A 294 -7.73 32.99 -6.49
N ASN A 295 -8.14 32.87 -5.24
CA ASN A 295 -7.66 31.86 -4.29
C ASN A 295 -8.86 31.14 -3.67
N TYR A 296 -9.16 29.94 -4.18
CA TYR A 296 -10.12 29.05 -3.58
C TYR A 296 -9.37 28.02 -2.72
N PHE A 297 -10.02 27.55 -1.67
CA PHE A 297 -9.50 26.54 -0.76
C PHE A 297 -10.52 25.42 -0.60
N VAL A 298 -10.04 24.21 -0.40
CA VAL A 298 -10.86 23.13 0.13
C VAL A 298 -10.83 23.28 1.65
N SER A 299 -11.96 23.69 2.21
CA SER A 299 -12.12 23.88 3.66
C SER A 299 -11.91 22.56 4.40
N ASN A 300 -11.40 22.66 5.63
CA ASN A 300 -11.20 21.51 6.51
C ASN A 300 -10.30 20.44 5.92
N SER A 301 -9.21 20.83 5.27
CA SER A 301 -8.20 19.94 4.68
C SER A 301 -6.81 20.10 5.28
N SER A 302 -6.71 20.75 6.43
CA SER A 302 -5.47 20.94 7.18
C SER A 302 -5.06 19.66 7.92
N GLU A 303 -3.74 19.55 8.22
CA GLU A 303 -3.16 18.40 8.92
C GLU A 303 -2.07 18.84 9.89
N GLU A 304 -2.04 18.21 11.06
CA GLU A 304 -0.89 18.20 11.97
C GLU A 304 -0.56 16.76 12.34
N SER A 305 0.67 16.34 12.09
CA SER A 305 1.07 14.96 12.38
C SER A 305 2.52 14.90 12.87
N HIS A 306 2.80 13.94 13.75
CA HIS A 306 4.13 13.64 14.21
C HIS A 306 4.23 12.20 14.69
N GLY A 307 5.45 11.69 14.68
CA GLY A 307 5.69 10.33 15.13
C GLY A 307 7.16 10.07 15.35
N PHE A 308 7.45 8.98 16.03
CA PHE A 308 8.81 8.49 16.19
C PHE A 308 8.83 6.97 16.33
N THR A 309 9.98 6.39 16.02
CA THR A 309 10.26 4.97 16.29
C THR A 309 11.61 4.83 16.99
N LEU A 310 11.65 3.95 17.97
CA LEU A 310 12.86 3.48 18.62
C LEU A 310 13.01 1.99 18.40
N GLY A 311 14.18 1.56 17.98
CA GLY A 311 14.47 0.16 17.75
C GLY A 311 15.85 -0.27 18.21
N SER A 312 15.99 -1.54 18.51
CA SER A 312 17.27 -2.15 18.84
C SER A 312 17.29 -3.61 18.43
N SER A 313 18.46 -4.08 17.99
CA SER A 313 18.69 -5.47 17.65
C SER A 313 19.94 -6.00 18.33
N TYR A 314 19.89 -7.27 18.70
CA TYR A 314 21.05 -8.05 19.07
C TYR A 314 21.50 -8.85 17.84
N LEU A 315 22.71 -8.55 17.39
CA LEU A 315 23.32 -9.18 16.23
C LEU A 315 23.97 -10.49 16.64
N LEU A 316 23.64 -11.55 15.94
CA LEU A 316 24.19 -12.89 16.10
C LEU A 316 25.19 -13.15 14.97
N ASP A 317 26.06 -14.16 15.08
CA ASP A 317 26.92 -14.58 13.98
C ASP A 317 26.16 -15.08 12.74
N ASN A 318 24.90 -15.49 12.94
CA ASN A 318 24.04 -16.07 11.92
C ASN A 318 22.66 -15.38 11.81
N GLY A 319 22.60 -14.10 12.07
CA GLY A 319 21.36 -13.33 11.96
C GLY A 319 21.15 -12.31 13.06
N TYR A 320 19.92 -11.96 13.34
CA TYR A 320 19.59 -10.98 14.37
C TYR A 320 18.22 -11.24 15.01
N VAL A 321 18.04 -10.69 16.18
CA VAL A 321 16.74 -10.54 16.84
C VAL A 321 16.64 -9.13 17.41
N GLY A 322 15.54 -8.44 17.11
CA GLY A 322 15.37 -7.09 17.60
C GLY A 322 13.92 -6.74 17.86
N ALA A 323 13.72 -5.60 18.51
CA ALA A 323 12.41 -5.06 18.85
C ALA A 323 12.35 -3.57 18.58
N SER A 324 11.15 -3.08 18.28
CA SER A 324 10.90 -1.66 18.10
C SER A 324 9.58 -1.24 18.75
N TYR A 325 9.53 0.04 19.11
CA TYR A 325 8.33 0.74 19.50
C TYR A 325 8.17 2.00 18.69
N GLY A 326 7.01 2.18 18.07
CA GLY A 326 6.63 3.37 17.30
C GLY A 326 5.38 4.02 17.86
N LYS A 327 5.35 5.35 17.81
CA LYS A 327 4.21 6.20 18.14
C LYS A 327 3.89 7.07 16.94
N LEU A 328 2.62 7.10 16.54
CA LEU A 328 2.11 7.97 15.49
C LEU A 328 0.92 8.74 16.03
N TYR A 329 0.95 10.07 15.86
CA TYR A 329 -0.19 10.94 16.06
C TYR A 329 -0.48 11.70 14.78
N ARG A 330 -1.76 11.83 14.41
CA ARG A 330 -2.20 12.61 13.26
C ARG A 330 -3.55 13.24 13.57
N GLN A 331 -3.65 14.56 13.41
CA GLN A 331 -4.90 15.31 13.42
C GLN A 331 -5.11 15.88 12.03
N TYR A 332 -6.30 15.68 11.46
CA TYR A 332 -6.61 16.16 10.13
C TYR A 332 -8.10 16.51 10.01
N GLY A 333 -8.40 17.50 9.16
CA GLY A 333 -9.78 17.85 8.83
C GLY A 333 -10.40 16.82 7.88
N ILE A 334 -11.71 16.68 7.91
CA ILE A 334 -12.48 15.82 6.99
C ILE A 334 -13.27 16.74 6.06
N PRO A 335 -12.78 17.01 4.83
CA PRO A 335 -13.47 17.89 3.90
C PRO A 335 -14.86 17.34 3.54
N GLY A 336 -15.86 18.23 3.50
CA GLY A 336 -17.24 17.85 3.20
C GLY A 336 -18.00 17.24 4.37
N HIS A 337 -17.36 17.07 5.52
CA HIS A 337 -17.98 16.63 6.75
C HIS A 337 -18.21 17.85 7.67
N SER A 338 -19.42 18.34 7.71
CA SER A 338 -19.82 19.44 8.59
C SER A 338 -21.27 19.22 9.05
N HIS A 339 -21.54 19.55 10.30
CA HIS A 339 -22.86 19.47 10.87
C HIS A 339 -23.47 20.87 11.04
N GLY A 340 -24.70 21.04 10.59
CA GLY A 340 -25.58 22.18 10.89
C GLY A 340 -25.14 23.55 10.42
N GLY A 341 -25.68 23.99 9.33
CA GLY A 341 -25.64 25.36 8.87
C GLY A 341 -25.88 25.49 7.39
N ASP A 342 -26.76 26.41 6.98
CA ASP A 342 -26.83 26.87 5.59
C ASP A 342 -25.45 27.14 5.05
N GLN A 343 -25.15 26.72 3.84
CA GLN A 343 -23.87 26.89 3.12
C GLN A 343 -23.36 28.36 3.08
N HIS A 344 -24.05 29.28 3.74
CA HIS A 344 -23.71 30.72 3.79
C HIS A 344 -23.49 31.27 5.20
N ASN A 345 -23.58 30.48 6.26
CA ASN A 345 -23.37 30.95 7.63
C ASN A 345 -21.95 30.69 8.12
N ALA A 346 -21.33 31.72 8.67
CA ALA A 346 -19.96 31.72 9.21
C ALA A 346 -19.76 30.87 10.47
N ASN A 347 -20.68 29.97 10.82
CA ASN A 347 -20.69 29.15 12.02
C ASN A 347 -20.78 27.65 11.70
N GLU A 348 -20.38 27.22 10.51
CA GLU A 348 -20.26 25.81 10.16
C GLU A 348 -19.24 25.13 11.09
N VAL A 349 -19.66 24.08 11.78
CA VAL A 349 -18.78 23.34 12.68
C VAL A 349 -18.05 22.26 11.88
N SER A 350 -16.76 22.45 11.72
CA SER A 350 -15.92 21.50 11.02
C SER A 350 -15.63 20.27 11.90
N VAL A 351 -15.73 19.10 11.32
CA VAL A 351 -15.32 17.83 11.95
C VAL A 351 -13.87 17.54 11.56
N PHE A 352 -13.06 17.14 12.54
CA PHE A 352 -11.70 16.68 12.28
C PHE A 352 -11.43 15.36 13.02
N ALA A 353 -10.48 14.60 12.51
CA ALA A 353 -10.08 13.32 13.02
C ALA A 353 -8.78 13.41 13.82
N GLU A 354 -8.71 12.72 14.95
CA GLU A 354 -7.49 12.50 15.73
C GLU A 354 -7.15 11.01 15.75
N LEU A 355 -6.02 10.66 15.13
CA LEU A 355 -5.47 9.32 15.09
C LEU A 355 -4.29 9.21 16.07
N ASP A 356 -4.32 8.20 16.91
CA ASP A 356 -3.25 7.83 17.84
C ASP A 356 -2.95 6.34 17.70
N GLN A 357 -1.68 5.99 17.45
CA GLN A 357 -1.25 4.60 17.32
C GLN A 357 0.02 4.34 18.11
N ASP A 358 -0.02 3.31 18.96
CA ASP A 358 1.15 2.67 19.53
C ASP A 358 1.40 1.32 18.84
N ARG A 359 2.64 1.10 18.38
CA ARG A 359 3.01 -0.12 17.67
C ARG A 359 4.29 -0.73 18.21
N PHE A 360 4.21 -1.99 18.62
CA PHE A 360 5.36 -2.79 19.05
C PHE A 360 5.62 -3.86 18.00
N GLN A 361 6.88 -4.05 17.60
CA GLN A 361 7.28 -5.14 16.71
C GLN A 361 8.50 -5.85 17.24
N VAL A 362 8.53 -7.17 17.10
CA VAL A 362 9.73 -8.00 17.28
C VAL A 362 9.99 -8.70 15.96
N ILE A 363 11.20 -8.59 15.44
CA ILE A 363 11.63 -9.21 14.19
C ILE A 363 12.89 -10.00 14.45
N SER A 364 12.96 -11.22 13.94
CA SER A 364 14.20 -12.00 13.90
C SER A 364 14.35 -12.67 12.55
N GLU A 365 15.59 -12.70 12.04
CA GLU A 365 16.00 -13.46 10.88
C GLU A 365 17.26 -14.24 11.28
N ILE A 366 17.19 -15.57 11.23
CA ILE A 366 18.24 -16.46 11.72
C ILE A 366 18.54 -17.51 10.65
N ASP A 367 19.75 -17.50 10.14
CA ASP A 367 20.26 -18.51 9.23
C ASP A 367 20.61 -19.78 10.01
N LEU A 368 20.19 -20.91 9.52
CA LEU A 368 20.39 -22.20 10.17
C LEU A 368 21.27 -23.10 9.32
N ASN A 369 22.35 -23.55 9.91
CA ASN A 369 23.17 -24.62 9.32
C ASN A 369 22.63 -26.00 9.75
N SER A 370 21.40 -26.31 9.33
CA SER A 370 20.74 -27.57 9.68
C SER A 370 20.50 -28.44 8.44
N LYS A 371 20.27 -29.74 8.65
CA LYS A 371 19.96 -30.67 7.55
C LYS A 371 18.58 -30.43 6.92
N TRP A 372 17.71 -29.69 7.60
CA TRP A 372 16.29 -29.53 7.22
C TRP A 372 15.93 -28.11 6.87
N LEU A 373 16.49 -27.15 7.59
CA LEU A 373 16.15 -25.72 7.46
C LEU A 373 17.40 -24.92 7.11
N THR A 374 17.22 -23.94 6.22
CA THR A 374 18.20 -22.91 5.90
C THR A 374 18.03 -21.67 6.76
N GLY A 375 16.80 -21.34 7.16
CA GLY A 375 16.53 -20.15 7.94
C GLY A 375 15.18 -20.17 8.63
N VAL A 376 15.03 -19.31 9.63
CA VAL A 376 13.79 -19.02 10.35
C VAL A 376 13.65 -17.52 10.48
N ASN A 377 12.56 -16.97 9.91
CA ASN A 377 12.20 -15.57 10.07
C ASN A 377 10.94 -15.49 10.94
N SER A 378 10.97 -14.64 11.95
CA SER A 378 9.84 -14.47 12.87
C SER A 378 9.48 -13.01 13.00
N ARG A 379 8.19 -12.72 12.99
CA ARG A 379 7.63 -11.38 13.20
C ARG A 379 6.49 -11.47 14.21
N LEU A 380 6.51 -10.59 15.19
CA LEU A 380 5.45 -10.41 16.16
C LEU A 380 5.12 -8.93 16.24
N GLY A 381 3.86 -8.56 16.11
CA GLY A 381 3.39 -7.19 16.21
C GLY A 381 2.22 -7.06 17.16
N TYR A 382 2.22 -5.97 17.92
CA TYR A 382 1.06 -5.53 18.67
C TYR A 382 0.80 -4.07 18.32
N THR A 383 -0.42 -3.79 17.88
CA THR A 383 -0.88 -2.45 17.55
C THR A 383 -2.05 -2.09 18.46
N ASN A 384 -1.98 -0.91 19.05
CA ASN A 384 -3.10 -0.28 19.74
C ASN A 384 -3.39 1.04 19.03
N TYR A 385 -4.51 1.07 18.31
CA TYR A 385 -4.93 2.16 17.46
C TYR A 385 -6.23 2.78 18.00
N SER A 386 -6.31 4.09 17.94
CA SER A 386 -7.49 4.89 18.23
C SER A 386 -7.64 6.00 17.20
N HIS A 387 -8.86 6.24 16.76
CA HIS A 387 -9.25 7.31 15.85
C HIS A 387 -10.51 7.94 16.40
N ALA A 388 -10.48 9.21 16.69
CA ALA A 388 -11.63 9.96 17.19
C ALA A 388 -12.05 11.04 16.20
N GLU A 389 -13.33 11.13 15.90
CA GLU A 389 -13.92 12.24 15.17
C GLU A 389 -14.39 13.28 16.18
N ILE A 390 -13.97 14.52 15.98
CA ILE A 390 -14.17 15.62 16.94
C ILE A 390 -14.91 16.74 16.25
N GLU A 391 -16.06 17.07 16.81
CA GLU A 391 -16.92 18.16 16.40
C GLU A 391 -17.09 19.18 17.52
N ALA A 392 -16.93 20.46 17.26
CA ALA A 392 -17.05 21.53 18.26
C ALA A 392 -16.24 21.30 19.56
N GLY A 393 -15.18 20.50 19.50
CA GLY A 393 -14.36 20.12 20.65
C GLY A 393 -14.93 18.96 21.48
N PHE A 394 -15.98 18.31 21.02
CA PHE A 394 -16.56 17.11 21.61
C PHE A 394 -16.27 15.90 20.72
N THR A 395 -16.05 14.76 21.31
CA THR A 395 -15.85 13.51 20.58
C THR A 395 -17.21 12.97 20.14
N GLY A 396 -17.45 12.93 18.83
CA GLY A 396 -18.63 12.35 18.19
C GLY A 396 -18.57 10.84 18.11
N THR A 397 -17.53 10.32 17.46
CA THR A 397 -17.32 8.88 17.26
C THR A 397 -15.87 8.50 17.58
N ILE A 398 -15.66 7.33 18.18
CA ILE A 398 -14.35 6.76 18.45
C ILE A 398 -14.29 5.37 17.81
N PHE A 399 -13.28 5.18 16.96
CA PHE A 399 -12.88 3.89 16.43
C PHE A 399 -11.64 3.39 17.16
N THR A 400 -11.61 2.13 17.54
CA THR A 400 -10.43 1.50 18.12
C THR A 400 -10.12 0.19 17.41
N ASN A 401 -8.82 -0.15 17.31
CA ASN A 401 -8.37 -1.42 16.81
C ASN A 401 -7.17 -1.91 17.63
N LYS A 402 -7.33 -3.05 18.32
CA LYS A 402 -6.25 -3.70 19.04
C LYS A 402 -5.92 -5.01 18.36
N THR A 403 -4.73 -5.09 17.75
CA THR A 403 -4.32 -6.25 16.96
C THR A 403 -3.06 -6.86 17.51
N LEU A 404 -3.09 -8.18 17.67
CA LEU A 404 -1.91 -9.04 17.86
C LEU A 404 -1.71 -9.87 16.61
N GLU A 405 -0.52 -9.81 16.02
CA GLU A 405 -0.17 -10.55 14.81
C GLU A 405 1.18 -11.26 15.02
N ALA A 406 1.25 -12.52 14.61
CA ALA A 406 2.47 -13.33 14.65
C ALA A 406 2.64 -14.09 13.33
N LYS A 407 3.86 -14.04 12.77
CA LYS A 407 4.22 -14.73 11.55
C LYS A 407 5.57 -15.41 11.71
N VAL A 408 5.67 -16.66 11.27
CA VAL A 408 6.92 -17.44 11.28
C VAL A 408 7.08 -18.10 9.91
N ASP A 409 8.19 -17.77 9.27
CA ASP A 409 8.60 -18.34 7.97
C ASP A 409 9.74 -19.34 8.23
N LEU A 410 9.55 -20.61 7.85
CA LEU A 410 10.52 -21.69 7.96
C LEU A 410 11.04 -22.05 6.58
N MET A 411 12.26 -21.66 6.27
CA MET A 411 12.91 -21.95 4.99
C MET A 411 13.60 -23.30 5.05
N HIS A 412 13.27 -24.21 4.12
CA HIS A 412 13.86 -25.54 4.10
C HIS A 412 15.09 -25.66 3.19
N GLN A 413 15.94 -26.66 3.46
CA GLN A 413 17.01 -27.00 2.55
C GLN A 413 16.45 -27.42 1.19
N PRO A 414 17.10 -27.07 0.07
CA PRO A 414 16.62 -27.45 -1.25
C PRO A 414 16.36 -28.97 -1.38
N ILE A 415 15.12 -29.31 -1.77
CA ILE A 415 14.70 -30.70 -1.97
C ILE A 415 14.54 -30.94 -3.47
N GLN A 416 15.46 -31.69 -4.09
CA GLN A 416 15.48 -31.89 -5.56
C GLN A 416 15.43 -30.55 -6.33
N GLU A 417 16.21 -29.58 -5.85
CA GLU A 417 16.32 -28.18 -6.37
C GLU A 417 15.08 -27.32 -6.14
N TRP A 418 14.03 -27.82 -5.49
CA TRP A 418 12.94 -26.98 -4.99
C TRP A 418 13.43 -26.22 -3.76
N LYS A 419 13.26 -24.89 -3.79
CA LYS A 419 13.55 -23.95 -2.71
C LYS A 419 12.23 -23.36 -2.25
N GLY A 420 12.07 -23.21 -0.96
CA GLY A 420 10.83 -22.69 -0.44
C GLY A 420 10.73 -22.77 1.06
N GLY A 421 9.52 -22.67 1.55
CA GLY A 421 9.29 -22.71 2.98
C GLY A 421 7.82 -22.75 3.34
N TRP A 422 7.62 -22.86 4.64
CA TRP A 422 6.30 -22.84 5.27
C TRP A 422 6.11 -21.56 6.04
N VAL A 423 4.91 -20.99 5.96
CA VAL A 423 4.52 -19.77 6.67
C VAL A 423 3.40 -20.11 7.65
N PHE A 424 3.62 -19.85 8.92
CA PHE A 424 2.59 -19.87 9.96
C PHE A 424 2.18 -18.45 10.27
N HIS A 425 0.90 -18.15 10.23
CA HIS A 425 0.38 -16.82 10.47
C HIS A 425 -0.80 -16.87 11.43
N TYR A 426 -0.76 -16.03 12.44
CA TYR A 426 -1.82 -15.78 13.40
C TYR A 426 -2.11 -14.29 13.46
N LYS A 427 -3.39 -13.92 13.43
CA LYS A 427 -3.83 -12.54 13.66
C LYS A 427 -5.10 -12.54 14.48
N HIS A 428 -5.17 -11.61 15.43
CA HIS A 428 -6.33 -11.37 16.25
C HIS A 428 -6.54 -9.86 16.40
N SER A 429 -7.74 -9.40 16.03
CA SER A 429 -8.10 -7.98 16.03
C SER A 429 -9.41 -7.76 16.77
N ASP A 430 -9.42 -6.85 17.74
CA ASP A 430 -10.59 -6.32 18.41
C ASP A 430 -10.87 -4.93 17.85
N VAL A 431 -11.95 -4.78 17.09
CA VAL A 431 -12.36 -3.51 16.46
C VAL A 431 -13.64 -3.04 17.12
N SER A 432 -13.71 -1.74 17.42
CA SER A 432 -14.90 -1.13 18.00
C SER A 432 -15.11 0.27 17.43
N ALA A 433 -16.33 0.60 17.06
CA ALA A 433 -16.80 1.95 16.79
C ALA A 433 -17.88 2.30 17.80
N MET A 434 -17.77 3.46 18.45
CA MET A 434 -18.71 3.94 19.45
C MET A 434 -18.93 5.44 19.28
N GLY A 435 -20.19 5.84 19.18
CA GLY A 435 -20.59 7.23 18.98
C GLY A 435 -21.83 7.35 18.09
N GLN A 436 -22.16 8.57 17.70
CA GLN A 436 -23.36 8.85 16.91
C GLN A 436 -23.25 8.31 15.47
N GLU A 437 -22.07 8.29 14.90
CA GLU A 437 -21.77 7.77 13.56
C GLU A 437 -21.16 6.35 13.57
N ALA A 438 -21.34 5.63 14.70
CA ALA A 438 -20.85 4.27 14.83
C ALA A 438 -21.75 3.31 14.03
N PHE A 439 -21.46 3.14 12.75
CA PHE A 439 -22.21 2.26 11.86
C PHE A 439 -21.77 0.79 11.88
N THR A 440 -20.72 0.43 12.63
CA THR A 440 -20.25 -0.96 12.77
C THR A 440 -20.18 -1.33 14.25
N PRO A 441 -20.82 -2.44 14.69
CA PRO A 441 -20.76 -2.87 16.09
C PRO A 441 -19.35 -3.36 16.46
N PRO A 442 -19.01 -3.37 17.75
CA PRO A 442 -17.80 -3.99 18.25
C PRO A 442 -17.69 -5.44 17.75
N SER A 443 -16.55 -5.79 17.18
CA SER A 443 -16.33 -7.09 16.59
C SER A 443 -14.91 -7.61 16.87
N ASN A 444 -14.79 -8.93 16.93
CA ASN A 444 -13.55 -9.66 17.12
C ASN A 444 -13.29 -10.56 15.92
N THR A 445 -12.12 -10.41 15.32
CA THR A 445 -11.71 -11.27 14.21
C THR A 445 -10.42 -12.00 14.55
N ALA A 446 -10.44 -13.33 14.46
CA ALA A 446 -9.25 -14.17 14.66
C ALA A 446 -8.99 -14.99 13.41
N SER A 447 -7.74 -15.06 12.97
CA SER A 447 -7.32 -15.90 11.85
C SER A 447 -6.08 -16.73 12.17
N TYR A 448 -6.04 -17.95 11.62
CA TYR A 448 -4.93 -18.88 11.68
C TYR A 448 -4.65 -19.40 10.29
N ALA A 449 -3.40 -19.38 9.86
CA ALA A 449 -3.08 -19.85 8.53
C ALA A 449 -1.78 -20.64 8.48
N LEU A 450 -1.74 -21.54 7.50
CA LEU A 450 -0.58 -22.26 7.06
C LEU A 450 -0.42 -22.07 5.55
N ALA A 451 0.76 -21.64 5.13
CA ALA A 451 1.09 -21.56 3.71
C ALA A 451 2.39 -22.31 3.41
N ALA A 452 2.50 -22.77 2.16
CA ALA A 452 3.73 -23.29 1.60
C ALA A 452 3.98 -22.63 0.24
N VAL A 453 5.22 -22.26 0.01
CA VAL A 453 5.66 -21.63 -1.24
C VAL A 453 6.94 -22.30 -1.69
N GLU A 454 6.99 -22.65 -2.96
CA GLU A 454 8.07 -23.38 -3.58
C GLU A 454 8.44 -22.80 -4.93
N GLU A 455 9.74 -22.78 -5.22
CA GLU A 455 10.24 -22.38 -6.52
C GLU A 455 11.31 -23.33 -7.02
N LYS A 456 11.38 -23.49 -8.33
CA LYS A 456 12.40 -24.30 -9.00
C LYS A 456 12.69 -23.79 -10.39
N HIS A 457 13.97 -23.75 -10.74
CA HIS A 457 14.38 -23.55 -12.12
C HIS A 457 14.41 -24.89 -12.87
N ILE A 458 13.81 -24.90 -14.04
CA ILE A 458 13.90 -26.01 -15.00
C ILE A 458 14.45 -25.42 -16.31
N GLY A 459 15.75 -25.55 -16.52
CA GLY A 459 16.42 -24.87 -17.62
C GLY A 459 16.28 -23.34 -17.51
N ASN A 460 15.63 -22.73 -18.51
CA ASN A 460 15.38 -21.29 -18.58
C ASN A 460 14.01 -20.88 -18.01
N VAL A 461 13.31 -21.77 -17.31
CA VAL A 461 12.01 -21.49 -16.72
C VAL A 461 12.12 -21.56 -15.22
N LEU A 462 11.75 -20.47 -14.53
CA LEU A 462 11.50 -20.47 -13.11
C LEU A 462 10.03 -20.79 -12.86
N LEU A 463 9.75 -21.87 -12.14
CA LEU A 463 8.41 -22.21 -11.66
C LEU A 463 8.25 -21.75 -10.23
N GLN A 464 7.09 -21.16 -9.92
CA GLN A 464 6.71 -20.73 -8.58
C GLN A 464 5.34 -21.29 -8.25
N LEU A 465 5.23 -21.97 -7.11
CA LEU A 465 3.99 -22.61 -6.64
C LEU A 465 3.69 -22.16 -5.22
N GLY A 466 2.43 -22.02 -4.90
CA GLY A 466 2.04 -21.69 -3.54
C GLY A 466 0.65 -22.18 -3.19
N ILE A 467 0.47 -22.49 -1.93
CA ILE A 467 -0.82 -22.83 -1.31
C ILE A 467 -0.90 -22.22 0.07
N ARG A 468 -2.09 -21.70 0.42
CA ARG A 468 -2.42 -21.23 1.76
C ARG A 468 -3.79 -21.77 2.14
N VAL A 469 -3.91 -22.24 3.36
CA VAL A 469 -5.17 -22.54 4.02
C VAL A 469 -5.28 -21.65 5.25
N GLU A 470 -6.44 -21.06 5.44
CA GLU A 470 -6.69 -20.12 6.52
C GLU A 470 -8.03 -20.46 7.18
N HIS A 471 -8.15 -20.18 8.46
CA HIS A 471 -9.39 -20.21 9.20
C HIS A 471 -9.63 -18.85 9.80
N VAL A 472 -10.78 -18.22 9.51
CA VAL A 472 -11.18 -16.91 9.99
C VAL A 472 -12.46 -17.06 10.80
N SER A 473 -12.45 -16.55 12.03
CA SER A 473 -13.63 -16.44 12.89
C SER A 473 -13.92 -14.97 13.14
N LEU A 474 -15.14 -14.53 12.84
CA LEU A 474 -15.63 -13.18 13.08
C LEU A 474 -16.80 -13.26 14.05
N LYS A 475 -16.71 -12.56 15.18
CA LYS A 475 -17.73 -12.52 16.21
C LYS A 475 -18.12 -11.08 16.50
N ALA A 476 -19.41 -10.85 16.66
CA ALA A 476 -19.93 -9.60 17.19
C ALA A 476 -21.07 -9.88 18.14
N GLU A 477 -21.01 -9.23 19.29
CA GLU A 477 -22.06 -9.24 20.30
C GLU A 477 -22.85 -7.92 20.21
N ASN A 478 -24.12 -7.95 20.61
CA ASN A 478 -24.97 -6.77 20.61
C ASN A 478 -25.10 -6.07 19.25
N VAL A 479 -25.22 -6.84 18.18
CA VAL A 479 -25.56 -6.30 16.86
C VAL A 479 -26.98 -5.79 16.89
N LEU A 480 -27.19 -4.51 16.56
CA LEU A 480 -28.47 -3.85 16.59
C LEU A 480 -29.16 -3.91 15.25
N LEU A 481 -30.46 -4.19 15.25
CA LEU A 481 -31.35 -3.99 14.11
C LEU A 481 -32.34 -2.89 14.52
N PRO A 482 -32.09 -1.62 14.19
CA PRO A 482 -33.02 -0.54 14.47
C PRO A 482 -34.15 -0.49 13.45
N GLU A 483 -35.26 0.14 13.84
CA GLU A 483 -36.34 0.52 12.93
C GLU A 483 -35.91 1.80 12.19
N LEU A 484 -35.90 1.77 10.87
CA LEU A 484 -35.56 2.93 10.05
C LEU A 484 -36.79 3.49 9.37
N ASN A 485 -36.96 4.80 9.41
CA ASN A 485 -37.95 5.51 8.59
C ASN A 485 -37.39 5.65 7.18
N LEU A 486 -37.75 4.71 6.31
CA LEU A 486 -37.30 4.64 4.93
C LEU A 486 -38.35 5.25 4.00
N HIS A 487 -37.94 6.13 3.09
CA HIS A 487 -38.85 6.75 2.10
C HIS A 487 -38.15 6.87 0.74
N SER A 488 -38.94 7.14 -0.28
CA SER A 488 -38.53 7.31 -1.67
C SER A 488 -38.94 8.68 -2.18
N HIS A 489 -38.05 9.43 -2.79
CA HIS A 489 -38.36 10.75 -3.38
C HIS A 489 -39.36 10.72 -4.55
N SER A 490 -39.84 9.55 -4.97
CA SER A 490 -40.84 9.42 -6.04
C SER A 490 -42.30 9.65 -5.61
N GLU A 491 -42.58 9.68 -4.31
CA GLU A 491 -43.92 9.91 -3.77
C GLU A 491 -44.10 11.39 -3.33
N GLN A 492 -44.53 12.23 -4.25
CA GLN A 492 -45.05 13.56 -3.96
C GLN A 492 -46.38 13.47 -3.18
N ASN A 493 -46.36 13.15 -1.91
CA ASN A 493 -47.47 13.29 -1.02
C ASN A 493 -47.05 14.09 0.21
N ASN A 494 -47.33 15.39 0.18
CA ASN A 494 -47.29 16.27 1.32
C ASN A 494 -48.27 15.79 2.40
N THR A 495 -47.86 14.90 3.25
CA THR A 495 -48.50 14.68 4.55
C THR A 495 -47.49 15.00 5.63
N HIS A 496 -47.57 16.20 6.21
CA HIS A 496 -46.91 16.53 7.45
C HIS A 496 -47.26 15.47 8.49
N SER A 497 -46.32 14.62 8.84
CA SER A 497 -46.39 13.77 10.01
C SER A 497 -45.79 14.52 11.20
N GLU A 498 -46.52 14.43 12.31
CA GLU A 498 -46.24 15.07 13.58
C GLU A 498 -44.82 14.73 14.07
N GLU A 499 -44.15 15.68 14.76
CA GLU A 499 -42.88 15.55 15.42
C GLU A 499 -42.85 14.29 16.31
N HIS A 500 -42.11 13.29 15.88
CA HIS A 500 -41.71 12.16 16.74
C HIS A 500 -40.30 12.42 17.29
N GLU A 501 -40.14 12.32 18.60
CA GLU A 501 -38.82 12.26 19.25
C GLU A 501 -38.04 11.09 18.62
N ASP A 502 -36.94 11.43 17.93
CA ASP A 502 -36.09 10.51 17.18
C ASP A 502 -35.21 9.60 18.05
N THR A 503 -35.84 8.79 18.89
CA THR A 503 -35.17 7.60 19.40
C THR A 503 -35.49 6.45 18.47
N LEU A 504 -34.51 6.06 17.61
CA LEU A 504 -34.65 4.86 16.77
C LEU A 504 -35.06 3.67 17.66
N ALA A 505 -36.21 3.11 17.40
CA ALA A 505 -36.67 1.92 18.14
C ALA A 505 -35.78 0.74 17.74
N ILE A 506 -35.22 0.04 18.71
CA ILE A 506 -34.46 -1.17 18.43
C ILE A 506 -35.42 -2.34 18.28
N ILE A 507 -35.56 -2.87 17.07
CA ILE A 507 -36.38 -4.04 16.80
C ILE A 507 -35.79 -5.28 17.42
N GLN A 508 -34.49 -5.49 17.26
CA GLN A 508 -33.79 -6.68 17.72
C GLN A 508 -32.33 -6.40 18.06
N VAL A 509 -31.86 -7.11 19.09
CA VAL A 509 -30.41 -7.24 19.41
C VAL A 509 -30.04 -8.72 19.23
N PHE A 510 -28.98 -8.99 18.49
CA PHE A 510 -28.52 -10.38 18.25
C PHE A 510 -27.00 -10.50 18.31
N GLU A 511 -26.53 -11.73 18.37
CA GLU A 511 -25.12 -12.09 18.29
C GLU A 511 -24.85 -12.79 16.97
N THR A 512 -23.66 -12.62 16.42
CA THR A 512 -23.22 -13.36 15.24
C THR A 512 -21.86 -13.99 15.47
N ASP A 513 -21.70 -15.23 15.01
CA ASP A 513 -20.43 -15.99 14.99
C ASP A 513 -20.27 -16.59 13.60
N GLN A 514 -19.49 -15.94 12.76
CA GLN A 514 -19.23 -16.34 11.38
C GLN A 514 -17.86 -17.02 11.31
N SER A 515 -17.79 -18.14 10.61
CA SER A 515 -16.58 -18.93 10.44
C SER A 515 -16.34 -19.25 8.98
N PHE A 516 -15.14 -18.94 8.50
CA PHE A 516 -14.74 -19.09 7.11
C PHE A 516 -13.44 -19.89 7.03
N SER A 517 -13.26 -20.60 5.92
CA SER A 517 -12.02 -21.36 5.68
C SER A 517 -11.50 -21.07 4.28
N PRO A 518 -10.99 -19.85 4.02
CA PRO A 518 -10.48 -19.48 2.71
C PRO A 518 -9.24 -20.29 2.33
N VAL A 519 -9.17 -20.68 1.06
CA VAL A 519 -8.04 -21.39 0.44
C VAL A 519 -7.49 -20.53 -0.69
N SER A 520 -6.19 -20.42 -0.79
CA SER A 520 -5.53 -19.72 -1.90
C SER A 520 -4.46 -20.62 -2.51
N ILE A 521 -4.43 -20.65 -3.84
CA ILE A 521 -3.47 -21.44 -4.61
C ILE A 521 -2.90 -20.51 -5.71
N SER A 522 -1.60 -20.56 -5.94
CA SER A 522 -0.98 -19.86 -7.05
C SER A 522 0.01 -20.75 -7.79
N ALA A 523 0.13 -20.52 -9.08
CA ALA A 523 1.12 -21.13 -9.95
C ALA A 523 1.66 -20.08 -10.91
N GLY A 524 2.97 -19.92 -10.94
CA GLY A 524 3.66 -18.97 -11.78
C GLY A 524 4.79 -19.61 -12.57
N ALA A 525 5.08 -19.06 -13.74
CA ALA A 525 6.23 -19.43 -14.55
C ALA A 525 6.86 -18.17 -15.15
N VAL A 526 8.17 -18.04 -15.05
CA VAL A 526 8.97 -17.03 -15.73
C VAL A 526 9.90 -17.73 -16.70
N TRP A 527 9.75 -17.43 -17.99
CA TRP A 527 10.53 -18.05 -19.05
C TRP A 527 11.48 -17.05 -19.70
N ASP A 528 12.78 -17.22 -19.41
CA ASP A 528 13.85 -16.47 -20.05
C ASP A 528 14.15 -17.08 -21.44
N PHE A 529 13.35 -16.72 -22.45
CA PHE A 529 13.42 -17.32 -23.77
C PHE A 529 14.63 -16.83 -24.58
N THR A 530 15.19 -15.67 -24.22
CA THR A 530 16.47 -15.16 -24.75
C THR A 530 17.05 -14.16 -23.74
N SER A 531 18.39 -13.92 -23.82
CA SER A 531 19.06 -12.97 -22.89
C SER A 531 18.37 -11.62 -22.88
N GLY A 532 18.05 -11.11 -21.71
CA GLY A 532 17.42 -9.82 -21.49
C GLY A 532 15.91 -9.77 -21.79
N TYR A 533 15.27 -10.91 -22.05
CA TYR A 533 13.84 -11.00 -22.29
C TYR A 533 13.21 -12.15 -21.52
N ASN A 534 12.09 -11.90 -20.89
CA ASN A 534 11.27 -12.96 -20.35
C ASN A 534 9.77 -12.78 -20.62
N LEU A 535 9.08 -13.89 -20.49
CA LEU A 535 7.63 -13.99 -20.48
C LEU A 535 7.21 -14.65 -19.17
N ALA A 536 6.38 -13.98 -18.40
CA ALA A 536 5.85 -14.53 -17.17
C ALA A 536 4.34 -14.76 -17.27
N ILE A 537 3.87 -15.85 -16.71
CA ILE A 537 2.46 -16.12 -16.49
C ILE A 537 2.24 -16.40 -15.00
N SER A 538 1.21 -15.78 -14.43
CA SER A 538 0.77 -16.06 -13.07
C SER A 538 -0.71 -16.42 -13.08
N LEU A 539 -1.05 -17.51 -12.41
CA LEU A 539 -2.40 -17.99 -12.17
C LEU A 539 -2.63 -18.02 -10.67
N ALA A 540 -3.71 -17.42 -10.20
CA ALA A 540 -4.04 -17.41 -8.79
C ALA A 540 -5.54 -17.65 -8.59
N HIS A 541 -5.84 -18.56 -7.66
CA HIS A 541 -7.14 -18.72 -7.04
C HIS A 541 -7.01 -18.26 -5.59
N ALA A 542 -7.78 -17.27 -5.18
CA ALA A 542 -7.71 -16.71 -3.84
C ALA A 542 -9.10 -16.47 -3.28
N GLU A 543 -9.33 -16.92 -2.06
CA GLU A 543 -10.58 -16.72 -1.34
C GLU A 543 -10.37 -15.75 -0.19
N ARG A 544 -11.38 -14.94 0.10
CA ARG A 544 -11.39 -13.93 1.17
C ARG A 544 -12.68 -14.04 1.99
N ALA A 545 -12.56 -14.03 3.31
CA ALA A 545 -13.70 -13.77 4.19
C ALA A 545 -14.14 -12.30 4.05
N PRO A 546 -15.45 -12.02 4.04
CA PRO A 546 -15.93 -10.64 4.09
C PRO A 546 -15.42 -9.92 5.34
N HIS A 547 -15.19 -8.62 5.22
CA HIS A 547 -14.77 -7.78 6.35
C HIS A 547 -15.96 -7.49 7.28
N ALA A 548 -15.67 -7.18 8.54
CA ALA A 548 -16.72 -6.85 9.52
C ALA A 548 -17.62 -5.71 9.03
N SER A 549 -17.05 -4.66 8.41
CA SER A 549 -17.83 -3.56 7.85
C SER A 549 -18.71 -3.97 6.67
N GLU A 550 -18.30 -4.92 5.84
CA GLU A 550 -19.11 -5.43 4.73
C GLU A 550 -20.31 -6.26 5.24
N LEU A 551 -20.21 -6.83 6.43
CA LEU A 551 -21.24 -7.69 7.01
C LEU A 551 -22.17 -6.97 8.00
N LEU A 552 -21.60 -6.14 8.86
CA LEU A 552 -22.21 -5.67 10.08
C LEU A 552 -22.62 -4.18 10.06
N SER A 553 -22.23 -3.42 9.03
CA SER A 553 -22.58 -1.99 8.95
C SER A 553 -24.07 -1.79 9.07
N PHE A 554 -24.51 -0.83 9.88
CA PHE A 554 -25.89 -0.38 10.00
C PHE A 554 -25.92 1.04 10.58
N GLY A 555 -25.79 2.05 9.74
CA GLY A 555 -25.78 3.42 10.22
C GLY A 555 -25.34 4.45 9.18
N PRO A 556 -25.41 5.74 9.54
CA PRO A 556 -24.90 6.81 8.72
C PRO A 556 -23.36 6.76 8.64
N HIS A 557 -22.83 7.01 7.47
CA HIS A 557 -21.40 7.19 7.20
C HIS A 557 -21.24 8.53 6.50
N ILE A 558 -21.08 9.58 7.27
CA ILE A 558 -21.09 10.96 6.76
C ILE A 558 -19.90 11.20 5.81
N GLY A 559 -18.73 10.65 6.13
CA GLY A 559 -17.55 10.75 5.26
C GLY A 559 -17.74 10.21 3.83
N THR A 560 -18.74 9.35 3.61
CA THR A 560 -19.17 8.87 2.28
C THR A 560 -20.47 9.51 1.78
N GLY A 561 -21.17 10.24 2.63
CA GLY A 561 -22.50 10.78 2.34
C GLY A 561 -23.55 9.70 2.10
N SER A 562 -23.52 8.60 2.87
CA SER A 562 -24.41 7.46 2.69
C SER A 562 -24.84 6.83 4.01
N TYR A 563 -25.99 6.16 4.00
CA TYR A 563 -26.42 5.26 5.06
C TYR A 563 -26.06 3.82 4.65
N GLU A 564 -25.18 3.15 5.39
CA GLU A 564 -24.59 1.87 4.99
C GLU A 564 -25.23 0.71 5.76
N ILE A 565 -25.67 -0.32 5.01
CA ILE A 565 -26.26 -1.55 5.55
C ILE A 565 -25.41 -2.74 5.12
N GLY A 566 -24.97 -3.57 6.05
CA GLY A 566 -24.14 -4.75 5.82
C GLY A 566 -24.90 -5.93 5.25
N ALA A 567 -24.18 -6.90 4.68
CA ALA A 567 -24.76 -8.08 4.03
C ALA A 567 -25.44 -9.07 5.00
N LEU A 568 -25.32 -8.91 6.32
CA LEU A 568 -26.10 -9.64 7.31
C LEU A 568 -27.54 -9.16 7.42
N PHE A 569 -27.90 -8.10 6.71
CA PHE A 569 -29.26 -7.58 6.64
C PHE A 569 -29.82 -7.70 5.22
N GLU A 570 -31.11 -7.82 5.10
CA GLU A 570 -31.83 -7.85 3.82
C GLU A 570 -33.02 -6.91 3.84
N LEU A 571 -33.30 -6.24 2.70
CA LEU A 571 -34.43 -5.33 2.58
C LEU A 571 -35.71 -6.12 2.32
N ASN A 572 -36.70 -6.01 3.21
CA ASN A 572 -37.99 -6.61 3.10
C ASN A 572 -39.01 -5.60 2.56
N ASN A 573 -39.40 -5.78 1.29
CA ASN A 573 -40.40 -4.95 0.61
C ASN A 573 -41.81 -5.58 0.64
N THR A 574 -42.08 -6.59 1.47
CA THR A 574 -43.38 -7.27 1.53
C THR A 574 -44.35 -6.61 2.51
N SER A 575 -43.87 -5.76 3.40
CA SER A 575 -44.65 -4.94 4.30
C SER A 575 -45.14 -3.65 3.60
N SER A 576 -46.09 -2.94 4.20
CA SER A 576 -46.58 -1.65 3.69
C SER A 576 -45.51 -0.56 3.69
N GLU A 577 -44.50 -0.71 4.54
CA GLU A 577 -43.33 0.14 4.64
C GLU A 577 -42.07 -0.72 4.51
N PRO A 578 -41.08 -0.30 3.71
CA PRO A 578 -39.83 -1.03 3.58
C PRO A 578 -39.13 -1.13 4.94
N GLN A 579 -38.60 -2.32 5.28
CA GLN A 579 -37.88 -2.54 6.53
C GLN A 579 -36.69 -3.47 6.29
N PHE A 580 -35.67 -3.42 7.15
CA PHE A 580 -34.58 -4.38 7.12
C PHE A 580 -34.84 -5.53 8.07
N ASP A 581 -34.57 -6.74 7.61
CA ASP A 581 -34.59 -7.98 8.39
C ASP A 581 -33.18 -8.58 8.45
N ILE A 582 -32.96 -9.57 9.33
CA ILE A 582 -31.72 -10.32 9.38
C ILE A 582 -31.69 -11.28 8.18
N ASN A 583 -30.67 -11.14 7.34
CA ASN A 583 -30.40 -12.05 6.24
C ASN A 583 -30.02 -13.43 6.78
N ARG A 584 -30.83 -14.43 6.49
CA ARG A 584 -30.62 -15.83 6.92
C ARG A 584 -29.87 -16.67 5.89
N SER A 585 -29.48 -16.08 4.77
CA SER A 585 -28.67 -16.76 3.75
C SER A 585 -27.25 -17.02 4.26
N THR A 586 -26.64 -18.08 3.77
CA THR A 586 -25.24 -18.37 4.09
C THR A 586 -24.33 -17.31 3.48
N ILE A 587 -23.57 -16.64 4.31
CA ILE A 587 -22.54 -15.69 3.86
C ILE A 587 -21.45 -16.46 3.11
N GLN A 588 -21.13 -16.01 1.89
CA GLN A 588 -20.20 -16.67 1.00
C GLN A 588 -18.81 -16.03 1.10
N LEU A 589 -17.76 -16.82 0.78
CA LEU A 589 -16.44 -16.30 0.53
C LEU A 589 -16.42 -15.53 -0.79
N GLU A 590 -15.72 -14.39 -0.82
CA GLU A 590 -15.36 -13.75 -2.07
C GLU A 590 -14.20 -14.52 -2.70
N THR A 591 -14.32 -14.92 -3.96
CA THR A 591 -13.36 -15.78 -4.64
C THR A 591 -12.84 -15.12 -5.91
N SER A 592 -11.55 -14.86 -5.98
CA SER A 592 -10.85 -14.28 -7.12
C SER A 592 -10.10 -15.36 -7.90
N ASN A 593 -10.34 -15.44 -9.20
CA ASN A 593 -9.62 -16.26 -10.15
C ASN A 593 -8.88 -15.32 -11.12
N ASN A 594 -7.58 -15.18 -10.94
CA ASN A 594 -6.77 -14.21 -11.64
C ASN A 594 -5.75 -14.85 -12.58
N ILE A 595 -5.57 -14.26 -13.75
CA ILE A 595 -4.50 -14.56 -14.68
C ILE A 595 -3.76 -13.28 -15.05
N ASP A 596 -2.44 -13.32 -14.95
CA ASP A 596 -1.51 -12.29 -15.40
C ASP A 596 -0.59 -12.84 -16.49
N LEU A 597 -0.38 -12.05 -17.52
CA LEU A 597 0.61 -12.31 -18.56
C LEU A 597 1.53 -11.11 -18.67
N THR A 598 2.83 -11.30 -18.35
CA THR A 598 3.82 -10.22 -18.33
C THR A 598 4.93 -10.51 -19.31
N PHE A 599 5.18 -9.60 -20.24
CA PHE A 599 6.36 -9.56 -21.10
C PHE A 599 7.34 -8.54 -20.56
N ARG A 600 8.63 -8.91 -20.44
CA ARG A 600 9.69 -8.00 -20.05
C ARG A 600 10.86 -8.06 -21.01
N LYS A 601 11.37 -6.89 -21.37
CA LYS A 601 12.69 -6.67 -21.94
C LYS A 601 13.47 -5.83 -20.94
N TYR A 602 14.53 -6.35 -20.36
CA TYR A 602 15.20 -5.72 -19.23
C TYR A 602 16.69 -5.41 -19.45
N GLU A 603 17.35 -5.97 -20.47
CA GLU A 603 18.74 -5.66 -20.78
C GLU A 603 18.88 -4.59 -21.87
N GLY A 604 19.96 -3.80 -21.77
CA GLY A 604 20.33 -2.75 -22.71
C GLY A 604 19.81 -1.37 -22.37
N GLU A 605 19.75 -0.49 -23.37
CA GLU A 605 19.36 0.92 -23.21
C GLU A 605 17.83 1.11 -23.28
N VAL A 606 17.09 0.06 -23.63
CA VAL A 606 15.62 0.08 -23.70
C VAL A 606 15.08 -1.05 -22.86
N GLY A 607 14.26 -0.70 -21.88
CA GLY A 607 13.46 -1.60 -21.07
C GLY A 607 11.99 -1.51 -21.45
N VAL A 608 11.27 -2.64 -21.40
CA VAL A 608 9.82 -2.68 -21.66
C VAL A 608 9.20 -3.66 -20.67
N ILE A 609 8.12 -3.26 -20.04
CA ILE A 609 7.27 -4.12 -19.22
C ILE A 609 5.84 -3.96 -19.73
N LEU A 610 5.23 -5.05 -20.15
CA LEU A 610 3.83 -5.11 -20.56
C LEU A 610 3.15 -6.19 -19.76
N ASN A 611 2.07 -5.83 -19.07
CA ASN A 611 1.24 -6.79 -18.37
C ASN A 611 -0.20 -6.67 -18.87
N ALA A 612 -0.85 -7.82 -19.04
CA ALA A 612 -2.28 -7.93 -19.25
C ALA A 612 -2.84 -8.84 -18.19
N PHE A 613 -3.98 -8.45 -17.60
CA PHE A 613 -4.61 -9.22 -16.54
C PHE A 613 -6.10 -9.39 -16.77
N TYR A 614 -6.61 -10.50 -16.26
CA TYR A 614 -8.04 -10.79 -16.16
C TYR A 614 -8.32 -11.44 -14.81
N ASN A 615 -9.22 -10.85 -14.06
CA ASN A 615 -9.66 -11.32 -12.75
C ASN A 615 -11.17 -11.51 -12.76
N GLN A 616 -11.60 -12.73 -12.53
CA GLN A 616 -12.98 -13.08 -12.28
C GLN A 616 -13.18 -13.21 -10.78
N VAL A 617 -14.15 -12.46 -10.24
CA VAL A 617 -14.45 -12.49 -8.81
C VAL A 617 -15.88 -12.97 -8.61
N ASP A 618 -16.02 -14.12 -8.00
CA ASP A 618 -17.32 -14.65 -7.62
C ASP A 618 -17.66 -14.14 -6.20
N ASN A 619 -18.94 -13.82 -5.95
CA ASN A 619 -19.43 -13.22 -4.70
C ASN A 619 -18.69 -11.92 -4.32
N TYR A 620 -18.43 -11.02 -5.26
CA TYR A 620 -17.84 -9.72 -5.00
C TYR A 620 -18.76 -8.87 -4.13
N TYR A 621 -18.32 -8.49 -2.93
CA TYR A 621 -19.09 -7.62 -2.03
C TYR A 621 -18.98 -6.17 -2.47
N TYR A 622 -20.11 -5.52 -2.72
CA TYR A 622 -20.19 -4.12 -3.14
C TYR A 622 -21.43 -3.46 -2.59
N GLN A 623 -21.41 -2.14 -2.52
CA GLN A 623 -22.56 -1.34 -2.12
C GLN A 623 -23.47 -1.13 -3.32
N THR A 624 -24.75 -1.54 -3.21
CA THR A 624 -25.79 -1.29 -4.19
C THR A 624 -26.82 -0.35 -3.60
N THR A 625 -27.37 0.57 -4.42
CA THR A 625 -28.43 1.47 -3.97
C THR A 625 -29.73 0.72 -3.76
N THR A 626 -30.43 1.05 -2.68
CA THR A 626 -31.80 0.57 -2.43
C THR A 626 -32.86 1.45 -3.10
N GLY A 627 -32.48 2.67 -3.53
CA GLY A 627 -33.40 3.69 -4.00
C GLY A 627 -34.18 4.39 -2.88
N LEU A 628 -33.87 4.10 -1.63
CA LEU A 628 -34.45 4.64 -0.43
C LEU A 628 -33.52 5.63 0.24
N TYR A 629 -34.06 6.48 1.09
CA TYR A 629 -33.34 7.45 1.91
C TYR A 629 -33.70 7.23 3.38
N ALA A 630 -32.79 7.57 4.27
CA ALA A 630 -32.93 7.53 5.71
C ALA A 630 -32.36 8.81 6.33
N GLN A 631 -32.90 9.22 7.46
CA GLN A 631 -32.39 10.37 8.20
C GLN A 631 -31.02 10.05 8.80
N SER A 632 -30.11 11.03 8.83
CA SER A 632 -28.77 10.88 9.41
C SER A 632 -28.77 10.74 10.94
N GLY A 633 -29.89 11.03 11.62
CA GLY A 633 -30.03 10.93 13.08
C GLY A 633 -29.46 12.12 13.85
N HIS A 634 -29.06 13.18 13.18
CA HIS A 634 -28.55 14.39 13.82
C HIS A 634 -29.72 15.36 14.09
N ASN A 635 -30.12 15.46 15.36
CA ASN A 635 -31.12 16.45 15.80
C ASN A 635 -30.47 17.83 15.88
N HIS A 636 -30.73 18.67 14.88
CA HIS A 636 -30.47 20.10 15.00
C HIS A 636 -31.61 20.74 15.77
N ALA A 637 -31.32 21.34 16.92
CA ALA A 637 -32.27 22.19 17.63
C ALA A 637 -32.54 23.47 16.80
N HIS A 638 -33.50 23.42 15.89
CA HIS A 638 -33.91 24.57 15.13
C HIS A 638 -34.71 25.52 16.06
N GLY A 639 -34.24 26.79 16.14
CA GLY A 639 -35.07 27.86 16.72
C GLY A 639 -36.28 28.10 15.82
N ASP A 640 -37.45 28.23 16.45
CA ASP A 640 -38.74 28.49 15.86
C ASP A 640 -38.70 29.69 14.89
N ASP A 641 -38.36 29.52 13.62
CA ASP A 641 -38.82 30.41 12.53
C ASP A 641 -38.16 29.99 11.19
N GLU A 642 -39.05 29.63 10.27
CA GLU A 642 -38.92 29.40 8.82
C GLU A 642 -38.96 27.92 8.37
N ALA A 643 -39.88 27.65 7.43
CA ALA A 643 -40.04 26.38 6.77
C ALA A 643 -38.82 26.13 5.83
N HIS A 644 -37.81 25.42 6.31
CA HIS A 644 -36.72 24.89 5.50
C HIS A 644 -37.15 23.56 4.85
N ASP A 645 -36.61 23.29 3.66
CA ASP A 645 -36.83 22.04 2.95
C ASP A 645 -36.32 20.86 3.82
N VAL A 646 -37.22 19.95 4.13
CA VAL A 646 -37.07 18.79 5.04
C VAL A 646 -36.02 17.75 4.52
N HIS A 647 -35.33 18.05 3.44
CA HIS A 647 -34.46 17.08 2.73
C HIS A 647 -32.96 17.21 2.99
N GLU A 648 -32.49 18.16 3.80
CA GLU A 648 -31.06 18.43 3.97
C GLU A 648 -30.31 17.36 4.84
N ASP A 649 -31.05 16.60 5.67
CA ASP A 649 -30.45 15.59 6.60
C ASP A 649 -30.66 14.14 6.12
N GLU A 650 -31.05 13.94 4.87
CA GLU A 650 -31.35 12.62 4.33
C GLU A 650 -30.16 12.01 3.57
N LEU A 651 -29.82 10.78 3.91
CA LEU A 651 -28.75 10.03 3.27
C LEU A 651 -29.30 8.90 2.38
N PRO A 652 -28.78 8.71 1.15
CA PRO A 652 -29.13 7.55 0.33
C PRO A 652 -28.68 6.26 1.01
N VAL A 653 -29.58 5.27 1.04
CA VAL A 653 -29.34 3.98 1.69
C VAL A 653 -28.69 3.01 0.70
N TYR A 654 -27.51 2.54 1.05
CA TYR A 654 -26.76 1.50 0.33
C TYR A 654 -26.71 0.21 1.13
N LEU A 655 -26.95 -0.90 0.45
CA LEU A 655 -26.87 -2.25 1.00
C LEU A 655 -25.64 -2.96 0.45
N PHE A 656 -24.84 -3.58 1.30
CA PHE A 656 -23.82 -4.51 0.85
C PHE A 656 -24.47 -5.78 0.31
N ALA A 657 -24.25 -6.02 -0.98
CA ALA A 657 -24.70 -7.21 -1.69
C ALA A 657 -23.48 -7.94 -2.25
N SER A 658 -23.64 -9.22 -2.55
CA SER A 658 -22.63 -9.98 -3.29
C SER A 658 -23.14 -10.28 -4.69
N ALA A 659 -22.27 -10.09 -5.68
CA ALA A 659 -22.53 -10.45 -7.06
C ALA A 659 -21.23 -10.84 -7.77
N ASP A 660 -21.35 -11.56 -8.89
CA ASP A 660 -20.18 -11.93 -9.67
C ASP A 660 -19.66 -10.73 -10.48
N ALA A 661 -18.38 -10.49 -10.37
CA ALA A 661 -17.71 -9.39 -11.04
C ALA A 661 -16.56 -9.87 -11.94
N GLN A 662 -16.14 -9.00 -12.85
CA GLN A 662 -14.92 -9.20 -13.64
C GLN A 662 -14.16 -7.90 -13.77
N LEU A 663 -12.84 -7.99 -13.60
CA LEU A 663 -11.90 -6.90 -13.76
C LEU A 663 -10.84 -7.31 -14.77
N TYR A 664 -10.56 -6.46 -15.76
CA TYR A 664 -9.53 -6.75 -16.74
C TYR A 664 -8.90 -5.46 -17.25
N GLY A 665 -7.67 -5.59 -17.71
CA GLY A 665 -6.95 -4.43 -18.15
C GLY A 665 -5.51 -4.73 -18.56
N PHE A 666 -4.75 -3.65 -18.68
CA PHE A 666 -3.33 -3.74 -19.00
C PHE A 666 -2.53 -2.68 -18.26
N GLU A 667 -1.25 -2.96 -18.12
CA GLU A 667 -0.22 -2.08 -17.58
C GLU A 667 0.95 -2.11 -18.54
N ALA A 668 1.45 -0.95 -18.94
CA ALA A 668 2.52 -0.83 -19.92
C ALA A 668 3.53 0.22 -19.47
N GLN A 669 4.80 -0.11 -19.54
CA GLN A 669 5.90 0.80 -19.28
C GLN A 669 7.04 0.55 -20.27
N SER A 670 7.58 1.63 -20.83
CA SER A 670 8.76 1.57 -21.69
C SER A 670 9.76 2.62 -21.23
N MET A 671 10.96 2.18 -20.92
CA MET A 671 12.06 3.01 -20.46
C MET A 671 13.16 3.04 -21.53
N TRP A 672 13.70 4.20 -21.82
CA TRP A 672 14.77 4.36 -22.80
C TRP A 672 15.84 5.30 -22.27
N GLN A 673 17.08 4.79 -22.15
CA GLN A 673 18.26 5.59 -21.88
C GLN A 673 18.70 6.28 -23.17
N VAL A 674 18.09 7.42 -23.53
CA VAL A 674 18.31 8.16 -24.79
C VAL A 674 19.76 8.62 -24.91
N THR A 675 20.33 9.06 -23.79
CA THR A 675 21.75 9.39 -23.67
C THR A 675 22.22 8.93 -22.28
N PRO A 676 23.52 8.88 -21.99
CA PRO A 676 24.00 8.56 -20.62
C PRO A 676 23.45 9.48 -19.52
N ARG A 677 22.79 10.57 -19.89
CA ARG A 677 22.27 11.60 -18.97
C ARG A 677 20.76 11.74 -19.00
N LEU A 678 20.10 11.20 -20.01
CA LEU A 678 18.65 11.37 -20.22
C LEU A 678 17.99 10.00 -20.34
N LYS A 679 17.11 9.69 -19.41
CA LYS A 679 16.19 8.56 -19.44
C LYS A 679 14.77 9.07 -19.75
N THR A 680 14.06 8.40 -20.59
CA THR A 680 12.64 8.65 -20.90
C THR A 680 11.84 7.44 -20.51
N THR A 681 10.73 7.63 -19.83
CA THR A 681 9.77 6.57 -19.50
C THR A 681 8.41 6.94 -20.07
N LEU A 682 7.82 6.04 -20.84
CA LEU A 682 6.42 6.11 -21.27
C LEU A 682 5.64 5.07 -20.50
N PHE A 683 4.45 5.41 -20.06
CA PHE A 683 3.60 4.49 -19.32
C PHE A 683 2.12 4.64 -19.67
N SER A 684 1.37 3.58 -19.44
CA SER A 684 -0.09 3.59 -19.55
C SER A 684 -0.67 2.46 -18.71
N ASP A 685 -1.84 2.69 -18.13
CA ASP A 685 -2.63 1.66 -17.46
C ASP A 685 -4.12 1.87 -17.70
N TYR A 686 -4.84 0.76 -17.65
CA TYR A 686 -6.28 0.72 -17.82
C TYR A 686 -6.85 -0.46 -17.07
N VAL A 687 -7.99 -0.22 -16.41
CA VAL A 687 -8.82 -1.27 -15.82
C VAL A 687 -10.27 -1.03 -16.17
N GLN A 688 -10.97 -2.10 -16.46
CA GLN A 688 -12.43 -2.11 -16.54
C GLN A 688 -12.96 -3.09 -15.50
N ALA A 689 -13.87 -2.61 -14.66
CA ALA A 689 -14.52 -3.38 -13.60
C ALA A 689 -16.04 -3.33 -13.77
N LYS A 690 -16.69 -4.49 -13.81
CA LYS A 690 -18.15 -4.60 -13.99
C LYS A 690 -18.71 -5.90 -13.43
N LEU A 691 -19.99 -5.88 -13.12
CA LEU A 691 -20.77 -7.08 -12.79
C LEU A 691 -20.91 -7.96 -14.03
N ARG A 692 -20.98 -9.28 -13.83
CA ARG A 692 -21.05 -10.26 -14.93
C ARG A 692 -22.47 -10.47 -15.44
N GLU A 693 -23.46 -10.39 -14.56
CA GLU A 693 -24.85 -10.68 -14.92
C GLU A 693 -25.47 -9.64 -15.85
N ASP A 694 -25.39 -8.36 -15.47
CA ASP A 694 -26.05 -7.26 -16.17
C ASP A 694 -25.06 -6.29 -16.83
N SER A 695 -23.77 -6.54 -16.69
CA SER A 695 -22.67 -5.70 -17.18
C SER A 695 -22.66 -4.27 -16.59
N THR A 696 -23.30 -4.05 -15.44
CA THR A 696 -23.25 -2.81 -14.68
C THR A 696 -21.80 -2.53 -14.24
N TYR A 697 -21.35 -1.30 -14.42
CA TYR A 697 -20.01 -0.90 -14.02
C TYR A 697 -19.90 -0.81 -12.50
N LEU A 698 -18.76 -1.22 -11.96
CA LEU A 698 -18.45 -1.03 -10.55
C LEU A 698 -18.09 0.44 -10.30
N PRO A 699 -18.50 0.98 -9.15
CA PRO A 699 -18.25 2.39 -8.83
C PRO A 699 -16.76 2.67 -8.66
N ARG A 700 -16.37 3.93 -8.86
CA ARG A 700 -15.02 4.45 -8.62
C ARG A 700 -13.90 3.67 -9.35
N THR A 701 -14.22 3.16 -10.54
CA THR A 701 -13.23 2.53 -11.42
C THR A 701 -12.33 3.59 -12.06
N PRO A 702 -10.99 3.51 -11.92
CA PRO A 702 -10.09 4.48 -12.51
C PRO A 702 -10.24 4.60 -14.04
N PRO A 703 -10.08 5.81 -14.62
CA PRO A 703 -10.05 5.97 -16.07
C PRO A 703 -8.74 5.45 -16.69
N LEU A 704 -8.69 5.31 -18.02
CA LEU A 704 -7.44 5.11 -18.75
C LEU A 704 -6.47 6.26 -18.43
N ARG A 705 -5.24 5.91 -18.04
CA ARG A 705 -4.15 6.85 -17.79
C ARG A 705 -2.97 6.52 -18.69
N TYR A 706 -2.29 7.55 -19.20
CA TYR A 706 -1.01 7.43 -19.88
C TYR A 706 -0.15 8.66 -19.64
N GLY A 707 1.15 8.52 -19.83
CA GLY A 707 2.04 9.63 -19.58
C GLY A 707 3.48 9.37 -19.98
N ALA A 708 4.31 10.37 -19.73
CA ALA A 708 5.73 10.38 -20.02
C ALA A 708 6.51 11.01 -18.86
N LYS A 709 7.67 10.43 -18.55
CA LYS A 709 8.65 10.97 -17.60
C LYS A 709 9.98 11.18 -18.30
N LEU A 710 10.66 12.28 -17.99
CA LEU A 710 12.01 12.60 -18.44
C LEU A 710 12.90 12.78 -17.23
N ASP A 711 13.89 11.91 -17.06
CA ASP A 711 14.89 11.98 -16.00
C ASP A 711 16.22 12.43 -16.60
N TYR A 712 16.75 13.53 -16.09
CA TYR A 712 18.02 14.10 -16.55
C TYR A 712 19.02 14.17 -15.40
N GLN A 713 20.24 13.67 -15.63
CA GLN A 713 21.32 13.72 -14.68
C GLN A 713 22.57 14.34 -15.29
N TYR A 714 23.09 15.37 -14.67
CA TYR A 714 24.33 16.01 -15.09
C TYR A 714 25.18 16.46 -13.89
N GLY A 715 26.27 15.76 -13.69
CA GLY A 715 27.15 15.99 -12.56
C GLY A 715 26.43 15.81 -11.23
N ARG A 716 26.20 16.92 -10.51
CA ARG A 716 25.52 16.95 -9.21
C ARG A 716 24.05 17.37 -9.29
N ILE A 717 23.53 17.54 -10.48
CA ILE A 717 22.15 17.95 -10.71
C ILE A 717 21.38 16.77 -11.25
N THR A 718 20.24 16.50 -10.64
CA THR A 718 19.20 15.62 -11.17
C THR A 718 17.95 16.45 -11.42
N ALA A 719 17.24 16.20 -12.49
CA ALA A 719 15.98 16.85 -12.80
C ALA A 719 15.00 15.85 -13.39
N ASN A 720 13.74 16.01 -13.07
CA ASN A 720 12.66 15.17 -13.60
C ASN A 720 11.53 16.07 -14.09
N ILE A 721 10.87 15.65 -15.17
CA ILE A 721 9.60 16.21 -15.65
C ILE A 721 8.68 15.01 -15.87
N SER A 722 7.48 15.09 -15.33
CA SER A 722 6.44 14.06 -15.47
C SER A 722 5.16 14.68 -15.96
N TRP A 723 4.61 14.13 -17.03
CA TRP A 723 3.29 14.46 -17.55
C TRP A 723 2.43 13.22 -17.56
N SER A 724 1.19 13.37 -17.06
CA SER A 724 0.17 12.32 -17.05
C SER A 724 -1.14 12.88 -17.60
N HIS A 725 -1.81 12.08 -18.43
CA HIS A 725 -3.16 12.35 -18.89
C HIS A 725 -4.11 11.30 -18.35
N PHE A 726 -5.18 11.76 -17.68
CA PHE A 726 -6.30 10.95 -17.23
C PHE A 726 -7.47 11.20 -18.18
N ASN A 727 -8.00 10.14 -18.78
CA ASN A 727 -9.13 10.26 -19.69
C ASN A 727 -10.42 10.60 -18.95
N ASP A 728 -11.43 11.05 -19.70
CA ASP A 728 -12.81 11.13 -19.19
C ASP A 728 -13.25 9.75 -18.69
N GLN A 729 -13.87 9.71 -17.50
CA GLN A 729 -14.55 8.50 -17.03
C GLN A 729 -16.05 8.62 -17.27
N THR A 730 -16.51 7.86 -18.24
CA THR A 730 -17.92 7.83 -18.66
C THR A 730 -18.63 6.50 -18.32
N HIS A 731 -17.83 5.48 -17.95
CA HIS A 731 -18.31 4.18 -17.51
C HIS A 731 -18.53 4.21 -16.00
N VAL A 732 -19.71 4.62 -15.57
CA VAL A 732 -20.05 4.88 -14.17
C VAL A 732 -21.11 3.93 -13.67
N ALA A 733 -21.12 3.68 -12.36
CA ALA A 733 -22.14 2.90 -11.68
C ALA A 733 -23.47 3.71 -11.58
N PRO A 734 -24.59 3.08 -11.23
CA PRO A 734 -25.82 3.78 -10.90
C PRO A 734 -25.60 4.85 -9.82
N LEU A 735 -26.18 6.02 -9.99
CA LEU A 735 -26.05 7.22 -9.15
C LEU A 735 -24.64 7.84 -9.12
N GLU A 736 -23.66 7.27 -9.81
CA GLU A 736 -22.34 7.84 -9.91
C GLU A 736 -22.27 8.87 -11.06
N THR A 737 -21.68 10.03 -10.81
CA THR A 737 -21.49 11.07 -11.84
C THR A 737 -20.26 10.79 -12.71
N LYS A 738 -20.31 11.20 -13.98
CA LYS A 738 -19.16 11.16 -14.89
C LYS A 738 -18.09 12.16 -14.44
N THR A 739 -16.85 11.92 -14.79
CA THR A 739 -15.72 12.79 -14.44
C THR A 739 -14.96 13.16 -15.69
N ARG A 740 -14.63 14.45 -15.88
CA ARG A 740 -13.81 14.93 -16.98
C ARG A 740 -12.36 14.53 -16.81
N GLY A 741 -11.68 14.24 -17.89
CA GLY A 741 -10.26 13.99 -17.92
C GLY A 741 -9.46 15.27 -17.70
N TYR A 742 -8.19 15.10 -17.33
CA TYR A 742 -7.28 16.21 -17.08
C TYR A 742 -5.82 15.85 -17.40
N ASP A 743 -5.02 16.89 -17.61
CA ASP A 743 -3.58 16.78 -17.74
C ASP A 743 -2.89 17.22 -16.45
N TRP A 744 -1.91 16.45 -16.00
CA TRP A 744 -1.14 16.72 -14.81
C TRP A 744 0.34 16.83 -15.13
N LEU A 745 0.96 17.98 -14.86
CA LEU A 745 2.35 18.25 -15.16
C LEU A 745 3.13 18.62 -13.90
N ASP A 746 4.16 17.82 -13.63
CA ASP A 746 5.08 18.01 -12.51
C ASP A 746 6.52 18.15 -12.99
N ALA A 747 7.34 18.84 -12.22
CA ALA A 747 8.77 18.88 -12.42
C ALA A 747 9.52 18.93 -11.07
N SER A 748 10.69 18.33 -11.02
CA SER A 748 11.56 18.44 -9.86
C SER A 748 13.02 18.60 -10.27
N ALA A 749 13.80 19.21 -9.42
CA ALA A 749 15.25 19.30 -9.57
C ALA A 749 15.92 19.17 -8.19
N SER A 750 17.07 18.49 -8.17
CA SER A 750 17.89 18.35 -6.97
C SER A 750 19.35 18.65 -7.31
N TRP A 751 20.02 19.36 -6.43
CA TRP A 751 21.42 19.70 -6.54
C TRP A 751 22.20 19.21 -5.31
N SER A 752 23.07 18.21 -5.50
CA SER A 752 23.98 17.74 -4.45
C SER A 752 25.06 18.79 -4.20
N LEU A 753 25.07 19.36 -3.00
CA LEU A 753 25.99 20.40 -2.58
C LEU A 753 27.42 19.85 -2.45
N PRO A 754 28.46 20.66 -2.75
CA PRO A 754 29.85 20.20 -2.69
C PRO A 754 30.40 20.16 -1.25
N ILE A 755 29.70 19.46 -0.35
CA ILE A 755 30.13 19.27 1.04
C ILE A 755 30.93 17.98 1.12
N LYS A 756 32.13 18.02 1.72
CA LYS A 756 33.02 16.82 1.72
C LYS A 756 32.68 15.81 2.81
N THR A 757 31.97 16.22 3.85
CA THR A 757 31.73 15.42 5.07
C THR A 757 30.33 14.86 5.14
N ALA A 758 29.42 15.30 4.27
CA ALA A 758 28.05 14.84 4.22
C ALA A 758 27.49 15.03 2.81
N GLU A 759 26.62 14.12 2.39
CA GLU A 759 25.84 14.27 1.15
C GLU A 759 24.61 15.11 1.44
N VAL A 760 24.65 16.38 1.10
CA VAL A 760 23.52 17.30 1.26
C VAL A 760 23.03 17.72 -0.12
N ALA A 761 21.71 17.66 -0.33
CA ALA A 761 21.05 18.09 -1.57
C ALA A 761 19.98 19.14 -1.27
N LEU A 762 20.00 20.21 -2.06
CA LEU A 762 18.89 21.15 -2.20
C LEU A 762 17.97 20.61 -3.28
N PHE A 763 16.67 20.53 -3.01
CA PHE A 763 15.68 20.16 -4.02
C PHE A 763 14.57 21.19 -4.13
N ILE A 764 14.00 21.24 -5.33
CA ILE A 764 12.81 22.04 -5.66
C ILE A 764 11.86 21.10 -6.41
N LYS A 765 10.58 21.14 -6.07
CA LYS A 765 9.51 20.41 -6.73
C LYS A 765 8.40 21.37 -7.14
N ALA A 766 7.83 21.19 -8.28
CA ALA A 766 6.66 21.90 -8.78
C ALA A 766 5.63 20.88 -9.23
N GLU A 767 4.44 20.93 -8.69
CA GLU A 767 3.33 20.03 -8.96
C GLU A 767 2.16 20.82 -9.54
N ASN A 768 1.41 20.20 -10.43
CA ASN A 768 0.33 20.85 -11.15
C ASN A 768 0.76 22.21 -11.73
N ILE A 769 1.87 22.24 -12.45
CA ILE A 769 2.48 23.49 -12.96
C ILE A 769 1.50 24.29 -13.83
N THR A 770 0.60 23.59 -14.51
CA THR A 770 -0.43 24.17 -15.38
C THR A 770 -1.64 24.72 -14.63
N ASP A 771 -1.69 24.53 -13.30
CA ASP A 771 -2.83 24.95 -12.46
C ASP A 771 -4.17 24.37 -12.95
N THR A 772 -4.14 23.10 -13.37
CA THR A 772 -5.29 22.42 -13.97
C THR A 772 -6.25 21.99 -12.87
N GLU A 773 -7.56 22.16 -13.10
CA GLU A 773 -8.60 21.52 -12.32
C GLU A 773 -8.52 20.00 -12.52
N ALA A 774 -8.30 19.26 -11.46
CA ALA A 774 -8.20 17.80 -11.48
C ALA A 774 -9.15 17.19 -10.44
N ARG A 775 -10.19 16.51 -10.93
CA ARG A 775 -11.14 15.77 -10.09
C ARG A 775 -10.88 14.29 -10.24
N VAL A 776 -10.54 13.64 -9.14
CA VAL A 776 -10.19 12.21 -9.12
C VAL A 776 -11.47 11.39 -9.15
N HIS A 777 -11.70 10.62 -10.21
CA HIS A 777 -12.94 9.84 -10.37
C HIS A 777 -13.16 8.84 -9.22
N THR A 778 -12.09 8.27 -8.70
CA THR A 778 -12.10 7.30 -7.61
C THR A 778 -12.38 7.92 -6.23
N SER A 779 -12.44 9.25 -6.13
CA SER A 779 -12.73 9.97 -4.89
C SER A 779 -14.24 10.04 -4.60
N TYR A 780 -14.60 9.86 -3.34
CA TYR A 780 -15.92 10.19 -2.83
C TYR A 780 -16.18 11.71 -2.85
N LEU A 781 -15.12 12.49 -2.68
CA LEU A 781 -15.16 13.96 -2.60
C LEU A 781 -14.95 14.63 -3.96
N LYS A 782 -15.04 13.93 -5.09
CA LYS A 782 -14.69 14.47 -6.41
C LYS A 782 -15.43 15.75 -6.78
N ASN A 783 -16.66 15.92 -6.29
CA ASN A 783 -17.50 17.07 -6.59
C ASN A 783 -17.24 18.28 -5.66
N ILE A 784 -16.58 18.07 -4.51
CA ILE A 784 -16.35 19.10 -3.51
C ILE A 784 -14.87 19.35 -3.19
N ALA A 785 -13.98 18.40 -3.51
CA ALA A 785 -12.55 18.50 -3.23
C ALA A 785 -11.71 18.07 -4.46
N PRO A 786 -11.47 18.98 -5.43
CA PRO A 786 -10.49 18.73 -6.49
C PRO A 786 -9.08 18.62 -5.92
N LYS A 787 -8.14 18.03 -6.68
CA LYS A 787 -6.71 18.01 -6.31
C LYS A 787 -6.15 19.42 -6.14
N PRO A 788 -5.07 19.58 -5.37
CA PRO A 788 -4.41 20.85 -5.16
C PRO A 788 -4.07 21.57 -6.47
N GLY A 789 -4.19 22.91 -6.48
CA GLY A 789 -3.68 23.77 -7.54
C GLY A 789 -2.16 23.70 -7.63
N LYS A 790 -1.56 24.61 -8.41
CA LYS A 790 -0.10 24.63 -8.56
C LYS A 790 0.62 24.76 -7.23
N ASN A 791 1.58 23.88 -7.00
CA ASN A 791 2.38 23.80 -5.79
C ASN A 791 3.86 23.94 -6.10
N PHE A 792 4.58 24.65 -5.24
CA PHE A 792 6.04 24.70 -5.25
C PHE A 792 6.57 24.28 -3.89
N SER A 793 7.46 23.30 -3.90
CA SER A 793 8.13 22.80 -2.70
C SER A 793 9.62 23.07 -2.80
N ILE A 794 10.23 23.47 -1.70
CA ILE A 794 11.67 23.61 -1.56
C ILE A 794 12.12 22.89 -0.30
N GLY A 795 13.26 22.22 -0.34
CA GLY A 795 13.77 21.53 0.84
C GLY A 795 15.24 21.18 0.75
N LEU A 796 15.72 20.67 1.87
CA LEU A 796 17.09 20.14 2.02
C LEU A 796 16.99 18.71 2.51
N ARG A 797 17.86 17.88 1.99
CA ARG A 797 18.03 16.49 2.39
C ARG A 797 19.51 16.20 2.62
N GLY A 798 19.84 15.46 3.66
CA GLY A 798 21.20 15.08 3.94
C GLY A 798 21.32 13.61 4.34
N ASN A 799 22.37 12.95 3.84
CA ASN A 799 22.76 11.58 4.20
C ASN A 799 24.15 11.62 4.83
N PHE A 800 24.40 10.76 5.82
CA PHE A 800 25.71 10.65 6.51
C PHE A 800 26.01 9.24 6.91
#